data_739d671e2382507f253dcee6a1a57ae9
#
_entry.id   739d671e2382507f253dcee6a1a57ae9
#
_cell.length_a   1.000
_cell.length_b   1.000
_cell.length_c   1.000
_cell.angle_alpha   90.00
_cell.angle_beta   90.00
_cell.angle_gamma   90.00
#
_symmetry.space_group_name_H-M   'P 1'
#
loop_
_entity.id
_entity.type
_entity.pdbx_description
1 polymer ?
#
loop_
_entity_poly.entity_id
_entity_poly.type
_entity_poly.pdbx_seq_one_letter_code
_entity_poly.pdbx_strand_id
1 'polypeptide(L)'
;MVKKIFYPFFAASVLLFAESALAEQIDAQQARQQAMAFLNQNATTKKMLKGGNADLQLAYTAQSGEYYAFNASAADGYVLVSGDDRMPAVIGYSDEGKFDADAIPDNMREWLETYAKQVRYVQTHAGVHIQSSTDQTSIGNVYPLLGNTKWNQSAPYNNMCPTFSNNGTTQRAVTGCVATAMAQVMYYHRWPETGTGSNTYTFNLNSDEQQPLTLSTDFSQSRYDWANMLPNYTGNETSTQNNAVAKLMSDCGVAMDMGYGASSGAVTRIAMNRMPKHFRYDKSIKFIMRDAYTLDKWLSIINGELSSNRPVIHTGASNQGGHAFVVDGCNSNGYYHVNWGWNGMSNGYFVLTDLTPTDQGIGSSEGGYNLRQGLIYNIMPDRGGAVSIASTINEFITNSDKVALGSTASLSWKDFYVMWTGDGDATARLALGITDEAGNVLQVPVFEDVAGIQPRYNYRYTFQMTVPTSLAAGTYYIVPLIAPVETTNYQKADVSRATAQRIKMEVKDGYAYFSYPDDAATLQVTKLEHSDVLAADRPILVKATIRNTGEEFVDNLCVALLNSNGAIVGKSVAKNVDVQNGAEVVLETTVTTLSTGNFKLAVLRVADYSVVSGVQESVTIGATPADINMSIVSPLKLTGSVIPTTHLEGATTISNNGGAFAGRLEAFILAEGSNSILSRVFSEFVTIKKGERKEVKFNISFTRGEVGQTYSIVLRDPHNTSGNYVWGNFFNFTLAAPVRGDVNLDGVADVSDVTALINYVLSGGGSPFDKTEADFNGDGMIDVTDATAIINLVLN
;
A
#
# COMPACT_ATOMS: atom_id res chain seq x y z
N MET A 1 -52.32 47.24 -43.07
CA MET A 1 -50.96 47.56 -43.50
C MET A 1 -50.01 47.23 -42.35
N VAL A 2 -49.42 46.06 -42.38
CA VAL A 2 -48.45 45.63 -41.33
C VAL A 2 -47.09 45.49 -42.01
N LYS A 3 -46.16 46.36 -41.58
CA LYS A 3 -44.78 46.31 -42.03
C LYS A 3 -44.04 45.17 -41.37
N LYS A 4 -43.54 44.18 -42.13
CA LYS A 4 -42.60 43.20 -41.70
C LYS A 4 -41.22 43.83 -41.67
N ILE A 5 -40.55 43.79 -40.51
CA ILE A 5 -39.15 44.13 -40.34
C ILE A 5 -38.38 42.79 -40.38
N PHE A 6 -37.53 42.65 -41.37
CA PHE A 6 -36.55 41.57 -41.45
C PHE A 6 -35.33 41.94 -40.62
N TYR A 7 -34.95 41.09 -39.65
CA TYR A 7 -33.61 41.09 -39.03
C TYR A 7 -32.74 40.04 -39.72
N PRO A 8 -31.55 40.36 -40.15
CA PRO A 8 -30.64 39.33 -40.66
C PRO A 8 -30.02 38.58 -39.45
N PHE A 9 -30.23 37.29 -39.43
CA PHE A 9 -29.50 36.36 -38.56
C PHE A 9 -28.05 36.30 -39.04
N PHE A 10 -27.14 36.90 -38.29
CA PHE A 10 -25.71 36.58 -38.36
C PHE A 10 -25.48 35.28 -37.64
N ALA A 11 -25.33 34.21 -38.37
CA ALA A 11 -24.83 32.96 -37.84
C ALA A 11 -23.31 33.12 -37.62
N ALA A 12 -22.95 33.48 -36.39
CA ALA A 12 -21.56 33.32 -35.91
C ALA A 12 -21.38 31.83 -35.66
N SER A 13 -20.72 31.19 -36.60
CA SER A 13 -20.13 29.85 -36.38
C SER A 13 -19.02 30.01 -35.33
N VAL A 14 -19.35 29.75 -34.07
CA VAL A 14 -18.33 29.48 -33.02
C VAL A 14 -17.72 28.15 -33.38
N LEU A 15 -16.59 28.16 -34.03
CA LEU A 15 -15.67 27.06 -34.06
C LEU A 15 -15.20 26.84 -32.61
N LEU A 16 -15.85 25.92 -31.93
CA LEU A 16 -15.29 25.29 -30.74
C LEU A 16 -14.07 24.51 -31.23
N PHE A 17 -12.91 25.14 -31.18
CA PHE A 17 -11.68 24.39 -31.03
C PHE A 17 -11.81 23.71 -29.66
N ALA A 18 -12.12 22.42 -29.65
CA ALA A 18 -11.75 21.56 -28.55
C ALA A 18 -10.22 21.58 -28.55
N GLU A 19 -9.62 22.48 -27.79
CA GLU A 19 -8.27 22.24 -27.31
C GLU A 19 -8.38 20.92 -26.54
N SER A 20 -7.82 19.86 -27.10
CA SER A 20 -7.43 18.71 -26.32
C SER A 20 -6.45 19.26 -25.29
N ALA A 21 -6.91 19.48 -24.06
CA ALA A 21 -6.03 19.77 -22.94
C ALA A 21 -4.99 18.65 -22.95
N LEU A 22 -3.77 18.98 -23.29
CA LEU A 22 -2.63 18.08 -23.13
C LEU A 22 -2.57 17.81 -21.63
N ALA A 23 -2.68 16.56 -21.25
CA ALA A 23 -2.53 16.13 -19.88
C ALA A 23 -1.15 16.55 -19.38
N GLU A 24 -1.07 17.31 -18.29
CA GLU A 24 0.16 17.95 -17.84
C GLU A 24 0.43 17.66 -16.35
N GLN A 25 1.72 17.60 -16.05
CA GLN A 25 2.18 17.70 -14.67
C GLN A 25 1.75 19.09 -14.15
N ILE A 26 1.12 19.11 -12.99
CA ILE A 26 0.71 20.36 -12.34
C ILE A 26 1.80 20.85 -11.38
N ASP A 27 1.93 22.16 -11.28
CA ASP A 27 2.84 22.78 -10.33
C ASP A 27 2.21 22.94 -8.93
N ALA A 28 2.99 23.39 -7.95
CA ALA A 28 2.52 23.60 -6.59
C ALA A 28 1.40 24.65 -6.49
N GLN A 29 1.38 25.64 -7.38
CA GLN A 29 0.35 26.69 -7.39
C GLN A 29 -0.98 26.12 -7.91
N GLN A 30 -0.95 25.35 -8.99
CA GLN A 30 -2.11 24.64 -9.51
C GLN A 30 -2.63 23.65 -8.49
N ALA A 31 -1.73 22.87 -7.85
CA ALA A 31 -2.09 21.95 -6.78
C ALA A 31 -2.75 22.68 -5.59
N ARG A 32 -2.23 23.85 -5.20
CA ARG A 32 -2.83 24.66 -4.14
C ARG A 32 -4.23 25.17 -4.54
N GLN A 33 -4.42 25.57 -5.80
CA GLN A 33 -5.75 25.96 -6.29
C GLN A 33 -6.74 24.79 -6.23
N GLN A 34 -6.31 23.59 -6.59
CA GLN A 34 -7.13 22.38 -6.45
C GLN A 34 -7.46 22.08 -4.99
N ALA A 35 -6.48 22.19 -4.08
CA ALA A 35 -6.69 22.04 -2.65
C ALA A 35 -7.72 23.06 -2.13
N MET A 36 -7.57 24.34 -2.49
CA MET A 36 -8.50 25.41 -2.10
C MET A 36 -9.91 25.19 -2.66
N ALA A 37 -10.03 24.78 -3.92
CA ALA A 37 -11.31 24.45 -4.54
C ALA A 37 -11.99 23.31 -3.79
N PHE A 38 -11.26 22.23 -3.49
CA PHE A 38 -11.75 21.10 -2.72
C PHE A 38 -12.23 21.53 -1.32
N LEU A 39 -11.41 22.25 -0.56
CA LEU A 39 -11.75 22.66 0.80
C LEU A 39 -12.97 23.63 0.85
N ASN A 40 -13.23 24.35 -0.22
CA ASN A 40 -14.40 25.25 -0.31
C ASN A 40 -15.71 24.53 -0.63
N GLN A 41 -15.67 23.27 -1.09
CA GLN A 41 -16.85 22.54 -1.57
C GLN A 41 -17.83 22.14 -0.46
N ASN A 42 -17.38 21.94 0.76
CA ASN A 42 -18.28 21.54 1.85
C ASN A 42 -17.96 22.20 3.21
N ALA A 43 -18.94 22.18 4.12
CA ALA A 43 -18.83 22.85 5.41
C ALA A 43 -17.79 22.21 6.35
N THR A 44 -17.54 20.91 6.19
CA THR A 44 -16.60 20.16 7.03
C THR A 44 -15.15 20.54 6.73
N THR A 45 -14.81 20.63 5.46
CA THR A 45 -13.46 21.04 5.03
C THR A 45 -13.25 22.54 5.13
N LYS A 46 -14.31 23.34 4.97
CA LYS A 46 -14.25 24.80 5.15
C LYS A 46 -13.73 25.27 6.51
N LYS A 47 -13.89 24.46 7.56
CA LYS A 47 -13.33 24.82 8.88
C LYS A 47 -11.80 24.93 8.87
N MET A 48 -11.12 24.22 7.96
CA MET A 48 -9.68 24.31 7.76
C MET A 48 -9.26 25.67 7.19
N LEU A 49 -10.21 26.40 6.61
CA LEU A 49 -10.02 27.70 5.99
C LEU A 49 -10.51 28.85 6.90
N LYS A 50 -10.53 28.70 8.23
CA LYS A 50 -11.00 29.75 9.15
C LYS A 50 -10.07 30.97 9.15
N GLY A 51 -10.65 32.16 8.84
CA GLY A 51 -9.97 33.45 9.06
C GLY A 51 -10.01 34.43 7.90
N GLY A 52 -10.90 34.33 6.92
CA GLY A 52 -11.12 35.37 5.89
C GLY A 52 -10.08 35.48 4.77
N ASN A 53 -8.84 35.13 5.01
CA ASN A 53 -7.79 34.77 4.04
C ASN A 53 -7.27 33.41 4.45
N ALA A 54 -7.97 32.37 4.03
CA ALA A 54 -7.62 31.02 4.31
C ALA A 54 -6.40 30.64 3.49
N ASP A 55 -5.29 30.51 4.15
CA ASP A 55 -4.04 30.19 3.51
C ASP A 55 -3.66 28.75 3.76
N LEU A 56 -3.24 28.09 2.68
CA LEU A 56 -2.63 26.77 2.71
C LEU A 56 -1.13 26.95 2.51
N GLN A 57 -0.34 26.51 3.47
CA GLN A 57 1.12 26.47 3.36
C GLN A 57 1.55 25.16 2.74
N LEU A 58 2.40 25.22 1.73
CA LEU A 58 3.06 24.03 1.20
C LEU A 58 3.95 23.45 2.29
N ALA A 59 3.63 22.22 2.74
CA ALA A 59 4.36 21.51 3.77
C ALA A 59 5.36 20.53 3.17
N TYR A 60 5.05 19.99 1.98
CA TYR A 60 5.90 19.00 1.33
C TYR A 60 5.63 18.95 -0.17
N THR A 61 6.69 18.75 -0.92
CA THR A 61 6.63 18.40 -2.35
C THR A 61 7.32 17.07 -2.54
N ALA A 62 6.65 16.10 -3.13
CA ALA A 62 7.28 14.85 -3.51
C ALA A 62 8.35 15.12 -4.58
N GLN A 63 9.36 14.26 -4.62
CA GLN A 63 10.66 14.46 -5.26
C GLN A 63 10.64 15.08 -6.67
N SER A 64 9.76 14.59 -7.54
CA SER A 64 9.59 15.10 -8.92
C SER A 64 8.24 15.79 -9.10
N GLY A 65 7.64 16.27 -8.01
CA GLY A 65 6.33 16.89 -8.02
C GLY A 65 5.18 15.90 -8.20
N GLU A 66 5.34 14.65 -7.76
CA GLU A 66 4.30 13.62 -7.90
C GLU A 66 3.07 13.91 -7.05
N TYR A 67 3.27 14.54 -5.91
CA TYR A 67 2.19 15.07 -5.07
C TYR A 67 2.69 16.21 -4.19
N TYR A 68 1.75 16.98 -3.68
CA TYR A 68 1.98 18.11 -2.80
C TYR A 68 1.18 17.95 -1.51
N ALA A 69 1.76 18.30 -0.36
CA ALA A 69 1.05 18.38 0.90
C ALA A 69 0.96 19.84 1.34
N PHE A 70 -0.26 20.29 1.66
CA PHE A 70 -0.50 21.65 2.12
C PHE A 70 -1.09 21.60 3.53
N ASN A 71 -0.48 22.33 4.47
CA ASN A 71 -1.02 22.52 5.81
C ASN A 71 -1.94 23.75 5.86
N ALA A 72 -3.02 23.67 6.60
CA ALA A 72 -3.85 24.83 6.90
C ALA A 72 -3.08 25.81 7.82
N SER A 73 -2.98 27.09 7.43
CA SER A 73 -2.17 28.06 8.17
C SER A 73 -2.82 28.52 9.46
N ALA A 74 -4.12 28.75 9.45
CA ALA A 74 -4.88 29.33 10.57
C ALA A 74 -5.66 28.31 11.39
N ALA A 75 -5.59 27.03 11.04
CA ALA A 75 -6.30 25.93 11.69
C ALA A 75 -5.47 24.65 11.62
N ASP A 76 -5.89 23.63 12.32
CA ASP A 76 -5.37 22.28 12.11
C ASP A 76 -5.88 21.70 10.79
N GLY A 77 -5.11 20.79 10.23
CA GLY A 77 -5.44 20.03 9.05
C GLY A 77 -4.45 20.20 7.91
N TYR A 78 -4.51 19.28 6.96
CA TYR A 78 -3.69 19.28 5.74
C TYR A 78 -4.45 18.67 4.56
N VAL A 79 -3.96 18.91 3.35
CA VAL A 79 -4.48 18.33 2.10
C VAL A 79 -3.33 17.79 1.28
N LEU A 80 -3.52 16.60 0.73
CA LEU A 80 -2.61 15.96 -0.22
C LEU A 80 -3.21 16.07 -1.63
N VAL A 81 -2.45 16.58 -2.56
CA VAL A 81 -2.88 16.86 -3.94
C VAL A 81 -1.95 16.16 -4.92
N SER A 82 -2.51 15.56 -5.96
CA SER A 82 -1.74 14.97 -7.05
C SER A 82 -0.87 16.00 -7.76
N GLY A 83 0.26 15.56 -8.27
CA GLY A 83 1.12 16.35 -9.14
C GLY A 83 0.85 16.16 -10.63
N ASP A 84 -0.25 15.51 -11.01
CA ASP A 84 -0.60 15.25 -12.41
C ASP A 84 -2.13 15.28 -12.59
N ASP A 85 -2.61 15.96 -13.62
CA ASP A 85 -4.04 16.15 -13.86
C ASP A 85 -4.77 14.90 -14.38
N ARG A 86 -4.02 13.87 -14.75
CA ARG A 86 -4.55 12.55 -15.13
C ARG A 86 -4.83 11.66 -13.93
N MET A 87 -4.48 12.13 -12.74
CA MET A 87 -4.71 11.46 -11.46
C MET A 87 -5.85 12.16 -10.70
N PRO A 88 -6.47 11.51 -9.70
CA PRO A 88 -7.39 12.19 -8.81
C PRO A 88 -6.75 13.42 -8.17
N ALA A 89 -7.37 14.60 -8.34
CA ALA A 89 -6.78 15.87 -7.94
C ALA A 89 -6.39 15.92 -6.46
N VAL A 90 -7.29 15.47 -5.55
CA VAL A 90 -7.00 15.35 -4.12
C VAL A 90 -6.93 13.88 -3.76
N ILE A 91 -5.84 13.47 -3.15
CA ILE A 91 -5.59 12.06 -2.78
C ILE A 91 -5.92 11.77 -1.32
N GLY A 92 -6.00 12.82 -0.49
CA GLY A 92 -6.38 12.70 0.91
C GLY A 92 -6.37 14.04 1.62
N TYR A 93 -7.01 14.10 2.78
CA TYR A 93 -6.94 15.26 3.66
C TYR A 93 -7.18 14.87 5.13
N SER A 94 -6.71 15.70 6.03
CA SER A 94 -7.06 15.63 7.45
C SER A 94 -7.57 16.99 7.90
N ASP A 95 -8.53 17.03 8.80
CA ASP A 95 -8.99 18.24 9.46
C ASP A 95 -8.38 18.43 10.86
N GLU A 96 -7.40 17.59 11.20
CA GLU A 96 -6.62 17.63 12.43
C GLU A 96 -5.12 17.55 12.14
N GLY A 97 -4.32 18.13 13.05
CA GLY A 97 -2.87 18.08 12.99
C GLY A 97 -2.27 18.83 11.80
N LYS A 98 -1.04 18.54 11.51
CA LYS A 98 -0.26 19.05 10.37
C LYS A 98 0.40 17.89 9.66
N PHE A 99 0.57 17.99 8.36
CA PHE A 99 1.42 17.06 7.62
C PHE A 99 2.87 17.38 7.93
N ASP A 100 3.58 16.38 8.40
CA ASP A 100 5.02 16.40 8.64
C ASP A 100 5.60 15.13 8.02
N ALA A 101 6.33 15.28 6.94
CA ALA A 101 6.87 14.15 6.18
C ALA A 101 7.79 13.25 7.00
N ASP A 102 8.40 13.79 8.06
CA ASP A 102 9.29 13.04 8.92
C ASP A 102 8.59 12.27 10.03
N ALA A 103 7.41 12.73 10.38
CA ALA A 103 6.63 12.20 11.49
C ALA A 103 5.40 11.39 11.05
N ILE A 104 5.15 11.23 9.74
CA ILE A 104 4.06 10.38 9.26
C ILE A 104 4.33 8.90 9.58
N PRO A 105 3.27 8.11 9.89
CA PRO A 105 3.38 6.68 10.13
C PRO A 105 3.98 5.94 8.93
N ASP A 106 4.70 4.84 9.19
CA ASP A 106 5.39 4.08 8.14
C ASP A 106 4.43 3.59 7.06
N ASN A 107 3.23 3.15 7.43
CA ASN A 107 2.19 2.76 6.50
C ASN A 107 1.71 3.90 5.59
N MET A 108 1.56 5.10 6.13
CA MET A 108 1.21 6.28 5.31
C MET A 108 2.38 6.70 4.42
N ARG A 109 3.60 6.63 4.91
CA ARG A 109 4.81 6.89 4.11
C ARG A 109 4.86 5.95 2.91
N GLU A 110 4.70 4.66 3.14
CA GLU A 110 4.69 3.65 2.10
C GLU A 110 3.56 3.87 1.08
N TRP A 111 2.37 4.25 1.55
CA TRP A 111 1.26 4.61 0.68
C TRP A 111 1.60 5.79 -0.23
N LEU A 112 2.16 6.87 0.32
CA LEU A 112 2.55 8.06 -0.45
C LEU A 112 3.69 7.77 -1.44
N GLU A 113 4.67 6.95 -1.06
CA GLU A 113 5.74 6.52 -1.97
C GLU A 113 5.19 5.70 -3.14
N THR A 114 4.21 4.85 -2.87
CA THR A 114 3.51 4.07 -3.90
C THR A 114 2.74 4.99 -4.84
N TYR A 115 2.01 5.97 -4.30
CA TYR A 115 1.29 6.95 -5.09
C TYR A 115 2.24 7.77 -5.99
N ALA A 116 3.36 8.22 -5.45
CA ALA A 116 4.37 8.94 -6.23
C ALA A 116 4.87 8.13 -7.43
N LYS A 117 5.00 6.81 -7.28
CA LYS A 117 5.39 5.92 -8.39
C LYS A 117 4.32 5.85 -9.48
N GLN A 118 3.06 5.81 -9.11
CA GLN A 118 1.94 5.85 -10.08
C GLN A 118 1.94 7.15 -10.89
N VAL A 119 2.12 8.28 -10.20
CA VAL A 119 2.19 9.57 -10.88
C VAL A 119 3.36 9.63 -11.86
N ARG A 120 4.56 9.18 -11.46
CA ARG A 120 5.70 9.09 -12.38
C ARG A 120 5.42 8.21 -13.60
N TYR A 121 4.70 7.11 -13.39
CA TYR A 121 4.28 6.27 -14.51
C TYR A 121 3.39 7.04 -15.48
N VAL A 122 2.34 7.69 -14.97
CA VAL A 122 1.42 8.50 -15.78
C VAL A 122 2.17 9.62 -16.51
N GLN A 123 3.13 10.28 -15.84
CA GLN A 123 3.95 11.34 -16.43
C GLN A 123 4.84 10.86 -17.59
N THR A 124 5.27 9.62 -17.55
CA THR A 124 6.15 9.04 -18.57
C THR A 124 5.41 8.30 -19.69
N HIS A 125 4.09 8.09 -19.56
CA HIS A 125 3.27 7.33 -20.50
C HIS A 125 2.10 8.18 -21.02
N ALA A 126 2.27 8.77 -22.19
CA ALA A 126 1.21 9.55 -22.82
C ALA A 126 -0.04 8.68 -23.08
N GLY A 127 -1.22 9.22 -22.74
CA GLY A 127 -2.52 8.57 -22.97
C GLY A 127 -2.99 7.65 -21.85
N VAL A 128 -2.23 7.50 -20.77
CA VAL A 128 -2.71 6.84 -19.55
C VAL A 128 -3.46 7.86 -18.71
N HIS A 129 -4.70 7.57 -18.39
CA HIS A 129 -5.51 8.29 -17.40
C HIS A 129 -5.92 7.30 -16.34
N ILE A 130 -5.64 7.59 -15.09
CA ILE A 130 -6.20 6.83 -13.96
C ILE A 130 -7.50 7.52 -13.60
N GLN A 131 -8.59 6.90 -14.01
CA GLN A 131 -9.91 7.41 -13.73
C GLN A 131 -10.12 7.41 -12.21
N SER A 132 -10.48 8.56 -11.65
CA SER A 132 -10.85 8.59 -10.24
C SER A 132 -12.07 7.70 -10.03
N SER A 133 -12.08 6.95 -8.95
CA SER A 133 -13.24 6.17 -8.52
C SER A 133 -14.46 7.04 -8.14
N THR A 134 -14.49 8.29 -8.58
CA THR A 134 -15.57 9.24 -8.28
C THR A 134 -16.91 8.92 -8.93
N ASP A 135 -16.99 7.91 -9.83
CA ASP A 135 -18.27 7.36 -10.30
C ASP A 135 -18.92 6.40 -9.31
N GLN A 136 -18.35 6.26 -8.11
CA GLN A 136 -18.91 5.40 -7.09
C GLN A 136 -20.17 6.02 -6.50
N THR A 137 -21.16 5.18 -6.29
CA THR A 137 -22.41 5.51 -5.60
C THR A 137 -22.10 6.36 -4.36
N SER A 138 -22.28 7.68 -4.48
CA SER A 138 -22.03 8.61 -3.42
C SER A 138 -22.92 8.24 -2.24
N ILE A 139 -22.32 7.75 -1.17
CA ILE A 139 -23.01 7.75 0.11
C ILE A 139 -22.87 9.13 0.72
N GLY A 140 -23.83 9.50 1.57
CA GLY A 140 -23.72 10.72 2.35
C GLY A 140 -22.46 10.73 3.22
N ASN A 141 -22.10 11.89 3.75
CA ASN A 141 -21.01 12.00 4.69
C ASN A 141 -21.25 11.19 5.96
N VAL A 142 -20.33 10.34 6.33
CA VAL A 142 -20.26 9.71 7.65
C VAL A 142 -19.05 10.28 8.37
N TYR A 143 -19.31 11.04 9.45
CA TYR A 143 -18.23 11.58 10.27
C TYR A 143 -17.46 10.47 10.97
N PRO A 144 -16.17 10.68 11.29
CA PRO A 144 -15.36 9.67 11.97
C PRO A 144 -16.04 9.15 13.22
N LEU A 145 -16.40 7.85 13.22
CA LEU A 145 -17.15 7.21 14.30
C LEU A 145 -16.32 7.12 15.58
N LEU A 146 -15.01 6.92 15.47
CA LEU A 146 -14.09 6.90 16.60
C LEU A 146 -13.86 8.28 17.24
N GLY A 147 -14.35 9.35 16.59
CA GLY A 147 -14.24 10.72 17.10
C GLY A 147 -12.79 11.11 17.38
N ASN A 148 -12.49 11.53 18.61
CA ASN A 148 -11.15 11.97 19.02
C ASN A 148 -10.25 10.83 19.52
N THR A 149 -10.54 9.57 19.19
CA THR A 149 -9.71 8.43 19.61
C THR A 149 -8.39 8.45 18.86
N LYS A 150 -7.29 8.62 19.61
CA LYS A 150 -5.92 8.74 19.08
C LYS A 150 -5.00 7.76 19.79
N TRP A 151 -5.30 6.47 19.67
CA TRP A 151 -4.53 5.46 20.36
C TRP A 151 -3.26 5.08 19.62
N ASN A 152 -2.30 4.52 20.37
CA ASN A 152 -0.95 4.19 19.93
C ASN A 152 -0.57 2.78 20.37
N GLN A 153 0.61 2.33 20.00
CA GLN A 153 1.15 1.02 20.33
C GLN A 153 2.22 1.05 21.44
N SER A 154 2.70 2.24 21.82
CA SER A 154 3.69 2.47 22.88
C SER A 154 3.02 2.80 24.22
N ALA A 155 3.79 3.21 25.23
CA ALA A 155 3.23 3.61 26.54
C ALA A 155 2.20 4.76 26.38
N PRO A 156 1.09 4.73 27.16
CA PRO A 156 0.77 3.77 28.21
C PRO A 156 0.09 2.49 27.70
N TYR A 157 -0.25 2.40 26.42
CA TYR A 157 -1.05 1.31 25.84
C TYR A 157 -0.38 -0.06 25.99
N ASN A 158 0.94 -0.12 25.93
CA ASN A 158 1.71 -1.36 26.05
C ASN A 158 2.17 -1.66 27.48
N ASN A 159 1.72 -0.94 28.51
CA ASN A 159 2.19 -1.13 29.89
C ASN A 159 2.04 -2.56 30.40
N MET A 160 1.11 -3.33 29.88
CA MET A 160 0.89 -4.75 30.24
C MET A 160 1.41 -5.73 29.17
N CYS A 161 2.10 -5.27 28.12
CA CYS A 161 2.78 -6.15 27.18
C CYS A 161 4.06 -6.74 27.79
N PRO A 162 4.55 -7.88 27.29
CA PRO A 162 5.79 -8.49 27.77
C PRO A 162 7.01 -7.60 27.50
N THR A 163 8.06 -7.81 28.28
CA THR A 163 9.39 -7.20 28.07
C THR A 163 10.32 -8.21 27.42
N PHE A 164 11.29 -7.71 26.64
CA PHE A 164 12.32 -8.51 25.96
C PHE A 164 13.68 -7.80 25.98
N SER A 165 14.75 -8.57 25.80
CA SER A 165 16.09 -8.03 25.62
C SER A 165 16.33 -7.75 24.13
N ASN A 166 16.84 -6.57 23.83
CA ASN A 166 17.24 -6.15 22.49
C ASN A 166 18.57 -5.41 22.60
N ASN A 167 19.63 -5.97 22.02
CA ASN A 167 21.00 -5.46 22.13
C ASN A 167 21.42 -5.20 23.60
N GLY A 168 21.09 -6.13 24.50
CA GLY A 168 21.41 -6.02 25.94
C GLY A 168 20.57 -5.00 26.72
N THR A 169 19.57 -4.37 26.10
CA THR A 169 18.66 -3.42 26.75
C THR A 169 17.28 -4.05 26.92
N THR A 170 16.71 -4.01 28.10
CA THR A 170 15.33 -4.45 28.35
C THR A 170 14.35 -3.43 27.81
N GLN A 171 13.54 -3.84 26.86
CA GLN A 171 12.49 -3.05 26.22
C GLN A 171 11.12 -3.70 26.44
N ARG A 172 10.06 -2.90 26.38
CA ARG A 172 8.69 -3.39 26.38
C ARG A 172 8.20 -3.53 24.96
N ALA A 173 7.60 -4.67 24.63
CA ALA A 173 7.01 -4.91 23.32
C ALA A 173 5.88 -3.91 23.03
N VAL A 174 5.70 -3.52 21.78
CA VAL A 174 4.56 -2.74 21.34
C VAL A 174 3.29 -3.59 21.32
N THR A 175 2.10 -2.97 21.37
CA THR A 175 0.81 -3.70 21.40
C THR A 175 0.54 -4.49 20.13
N GLY A 176 1.07 -4.04 18.99
CA GLY A 176 0.74 -4.54 17.66
C GLY A 176 -0.52 -3.89 17.07
N CYS A 177 -0.48 -3.63 15.75
CA CYS A 177 -1.52 -2.89 15.06
C CYS A 177 -2.90 -3.56 15.13
N VAL A 178 -2.96 -4.90 15.07
CA VAL A 178 -4.23 -5.64 15.14
C VAL A 178 -4.92 -5.46 16.50
N ALA A 179 -4.15 -5.58 17.59
CA ALA A 179 -4.68 -5.34 18.93
C ALA A 179 -5.16 -3.89 19.11
N THR A 180 -4.40 -2.92 18.56
CA THR A 180 -4.76 -1.51 18.60
C THR A 180 -6.03 -1.22 17.81
N ALA A 181 -6.16 -1.73 16.59
CA ALA A 181 -7.36 -1.56 15.78
C ALA A 181 -8.60 -2.18 16.44
N MET A 182 -8.48 -3.42 16.97
CA MET A 182 -9.56 -4.08 17.73
C MET A 182 -9.96 -3.27 18.95
N ALA A 183 -9.00 -2.86 19.76
CA ALA A 183 -9.24 -2.11 20.98
C ALA A 183 -9.92 -0.77 20.72
N GLN A 184 -9.58 -0.05 19.65
CA GLN A 184 -10.24 1.19 19.25
C GLN A 184 -11.72 0.97 18.87
N VAL A 185 -12.02 -0.09 18.12
CA VAL A 185 -13.41 -0.46 17.80
C VAL A 185 -14.18 -0.90 19.05
N MET A 186 -13.53 -1.63 19.96
CA MET A 186 -14.14 -2.01 21.23
C MET A 186 -14.39 -0.79 22.13
N TYR A 187 -13.49 0.16 22.14
CA TYR A 187 -13.66 1.44 22.84
C TYR A 187 -14.82 2.27 22.27
N TYR A 188 -15.00 2.30 20.96
CA TYR A 188 -16.14 2.93 20.32
C TYR A 188 -17.47 2.33 20.82
N HIS A 189 -17.57 1.01 20.88
CA HIS A 189 -18.77 0.32 21.36
C HIS A 189 -18.93 0.34 22.89
N ARG A 190 -17.88 0.64 23.67
CA ARG A 190 -17.84 0.46 25.14
C ARG A 190 -18.26 -0.96 25.53
N TRP A 191 -17.76 -1.96 24.83
CA TRP A 191 -18.18 -3.34 24.91
C TRP A 191 -17.02 -4.33 24.82
N PRO A 192 -17.07 -5.49 25.57
CA PRO A 192 -18.01 -5.85 26.63
C PRO A 192 -17.58 -5.26 27.98
N GLU A 193 -18.40 -5.38 29.05
CA GLU A 193 -17.93 -5.12 30.42
C GLU A 193 -16.95 -6.18 30.91
N THR A 194 -17.18 -7.45 30.53
CA THR A 194 -16.37 -8.61 30.93
C THR A 194 -16.25 -9.54 29.73
N GLY A 195 -15.04 -10.01 29.48
CA GLY A 195 -14.79 -11.00 28.44
C GLY A 195 -15.33 -12.40 28.77
N THR A 196 -14.99 -13.40 28.00
CA THR A 196 -15.44 -14.79 28.16
C THR A 196 -14.38 -15.78 27.73
N GLY A 197 -14.32 -16.93 28.44
CA GLY A 197 -13.36 -17.98 28.16
C GLY A 197 -11.91 -17.57 28.43
N SER A 198 -10.99 -18.37 27.92
CA SER A 198 -9.55 -18.15 28.10
C SER A 198 -8.78 -18.42 26.82
N ASN A 199 -7.59 -17.88 26.72
CA ASN A 199 -6.63 -18.22 25.69
C ASN A 199 -5.22 -18.37 26.29
N THR A 200 -4.51 -19.40 25.83
CA THR A 200 -3.11 -19.65 26.18
C THR A 200 -2.36 -20.03 24.93
N TYR A 201 -1.23 -19.39 24.69
CA TYR A 201 -0.39 -19.68 23.54
C TYR A 201 1.09 -19.44 23.87
N THR A 202 1.95 -20.08 23.11
CA THR A 202 3.41 -19.94 23.21
C THR A 202 3.97 -19.45 21.88
N PHE A 203 4.86 -18.49 21.93
CA PHE A 203 5.57 -17.96 20.76
C PHE A 203 7.03 -17.70 21.11
N ASN A 204 7.89 -17.64 20.09
CA ASN A 204 9.27 -17.23 20.29
C ASN A 204 9.33 -15.70 20.33
N LEU A 205 9.70 -15.16 21.47
CA LEU A 205 9.90 -13.73 21.64
C LEU A 205 11.03 -13.28 20.71
N ASN A 206 10.79 -12.25 19.92
CA ASN A 206 11.84 -11.65 19.10
C ASN A 206 12.81 -10.86 19.99
N SER A 207 13.81 -11.54 20.51
CA SER A 207 14.82 -11.05 21.46
C SER A 207 16.17 -11.68 21.17
N ASP A 208 17.20 -11.17 21.79
CA ASP A 208 18.58 -11.70 21.67
C ASP A 208 18.64 -13.19 22.07
N GLU A 209 17.77 -13.63 22.97
CA GLU A 209 17.79 -14.99 23.52
C GLU A 209 16.85 -15.96 22.81
N GLN A 210 15.92 -15.48 21.98
CA GLN A 210 14.90 -16.29 21.26
C GLN A 210 14.18 -17.32 22.14
N GLN A 211 13.92 -16.99 23.40
CA GLN A 211 13.26 -17.88 24.35
C GLN A 211 11.76 -17.98 24.08
N PRO A 212 11.16 -19.18 24.17
CA PRO A 212 9.73 -19.33 24.10
C PRO A 212 9.06 -18.63 25.29
N LEU A 213 8.05 -17.81 25.02
CA LEU A 213 7.22 -17.16 26.03
C LEU A 213 5.79 -17.67 25.94
N THR A 214 5.24 -18.11 27.07
CA THR A 214 3.83 -18.51 27.16
C THR A 214 3.04 -17.39 27.80
N LEU A 215 2.00 -16.93 27.12
CA LEU A 215 1.03 -15.96 27.63
C LEU A 215 -0.33 -16.62 27.80
N SER A 216 -1.04 -16.23 28.86
CA SER A 216 -2.36 -16.74 29.19
C SER A 216 -3.23 -15.64 29.77
N THR A 217 -4.50 -15.62 29.36
CA THR A 217 -5.53 -14.75 29.94
C THR A 217 -6.83 -15.51 30.08
N ASP A 218 -7.43 -15.45 31.26
CA ASP A 218 -8.83 -15.79 31.50
C ASP A 218 -9.66 -14.52 31.31
N PHE A 219 -10.27 -14.36 30.16
CA PHE A 219 -11.07 -13.19 29.84
C PHE A 219 -12.32 -13.06 30.67
N SER A 220 -12.82 -14.16 31.27
CA SER A 220 -13.96 -14.12 32.18
C SER A 220 -13.66 -13.37 33.48
N GLN A 221 -12.38 -13.22 33.81
CA GLN A 221 -11.90 -12.42 34.96
C GLN A 221 -11.52 -10.99 34.53
N SER A 222 -11.48 -10.71 33.24
CA SER A 222 -11.15 -9.38 32.73
C SER A 222 -12.37 -8.48 32.77
N ARG A 223 -12.25 -7.38 33.47
CA ARG A 223 -13.25 -6.31 33.50
C ARG A 223 -12.67 -5.07 32.82
N TYR A 224 -13.40 -4.54 31.83
CA TYR A 224 -12.97 -3.37 31.07
C TYR A 224 -13.58 -2.11 31.65
N ASP A 225 -12.72 -1.25 32.18
CA ASP A 225 -13.12 0.00 32.81
C ASP A 225 -13.25 1.13 31.79
N TRP A 226 -14.33 1.08 31.03
CA TRP A 226 -14.61 2.03 29.95
C TRP A 226 -14.68 3.48 30.42
N ALA A 227 -15.07 3.74 31.67
CA ALA A 227 -15.18 5.06 32.25
C ALA A 227 -13.80 5.71 32.47
N ASN A 228 -12.77 4.91 32.72
CA ASN A 228 -11.40 5.38 32.90
C ASN A 228 -10.54 5.30 31.62
N MET A 229 -11.06 4.77 30.50
CA MET A 229 -10.36 4.85 29.23
C MET A 229 -10.58 6.21 28.59
N LEU A 230 -9.51 6.84 28.14
CA LEU A 230 -9.54 8.15 27.50
C LEU A 230 -9.40 8.02 25.96
N PRO A 231 -9.98 8.94 25.19
CA PRO A 231 -9.82 8.93 23.74
C PRO A 231 -8.39 9.29 23.32
N ASN A 232 -7.65 9.99 24.16
CA ASN A 232 -6.27 10.41 23.91
C ASN A 232 -5.46 10.41 25.20
N TYR A 233 -4.16 10.14 25.12
CA TYR A 233 -3.22 10.08 26.25
C TYR A 233 -2.05 11.01 25.96
N THR A 234 -1.82 11.95 26.86
CA THR A 234 -0.87 13.07 26.70
C THR A 234 0.29 13.04 27.71
N GLY A 235 0.30 12.02 28.62
CA GLY A 235 1.31 11.85 29.66
C GLY A 235 0.92 12.39 31.04
N ASN A 236 -0.29 12.95 31.16
CA ASN A 236 -0.80 13.49 32.43
C ASN A 236 -1.89 12.62 33.09
N GLU A 237 -2.10 11.41 32.58
CA GLU A 237 -3.16 10.52 32.99
C GLU A 237 -2.81 9.82 34.31
N THR A 238 -3.86 9.47 35.05
CA THR A 238 -3.72 8.68 36.28
C THR A 238 -3.31 7.25 35.98
N SER A 239 -2.69 6.58 36.96
CA SER A 239 -2.37 5.15 36.82
C SER A 239 -3.59 4.28 36.53
N THR A 240 -4.78 4.66 37.05
CA THR A 240 -6.05 3.96 36.78
C THR A 240 -6.40 4.05 35.27
N GLN A 241 -6.29 5.24 34.69
CA GLN A 241 -6.56 5.47 33.26
C GLN A 241 -5.57 4.73 32.37
N ASN A 242 -4.28 4.80 32.70
CA ASN A 242 -3.23 4.08 31.98
C ASN A 242 -3.43 2.56 32.05
N ASN A 243 -3.78 2.03 33.22
CA ASN A 243 -4.03 0.59 33.40
C ASN A 243 -5.30 0.13 32.69
N ALA A 244 -6.34 0.97 32.60
CA ALA A 244 -7.58 0.63 31.91
C ALA A 244 -7.33 0.34 30.43
N VAL A 245 -6.63 1.23 29.73
CA VAL A 245 -6.32 1.03 28.29
C VAL A 245 -5.31 -0.09 28.08
N ALA A 246 -4.27 -0.18 28.91
CA ALA A 246 -3.25 -1.21 28.80
C ALA A 246 -3.83 -2.62 29.01
N LYS A 247 -4.82 -2.77 29.90
CA LYS A 247 -5.52 -4.04 30.10
C LYS A 247 -6.27 -4.50 28.85
N LEU A 248 -7.03 -3.60 28.24
CA LEU A 248 -7.74 -3.89 27.00
C LEU A 248 -6.78 -4.28 25.87
N MET A 249 -5.70 -3.50 25.67
CA MET A 249 -4.68 -3.76 24.66
C MET A 249 -4.00 -5.11 24.84
N SER A 250 -3.61 -5.44 26.08
CA SER A 250 -2.98 -6.72 26.42
C SER A 250 -3.92 -7.89 26.13
N ASP A 251 -5.20 -7.78 26.52
CA ASP A 251 -6.18 -8.82 26.28
C ASP A 251 -6.47 -9.03 24.80
N CYS A 252 -6.58 -7.93 24.03
CA CYS A 252 -6.68 -8.03 22.56
C CYS A 252 -5.47 -8.76 21.98
N GLY A 253 -4.25 -8.43 22.43
CA GLY A 253 -3.05 -9.09 21.96
C GLY A 253 -3.02 -10.59 22.29
N VAL A 254 -3.37 -10.96 23.55
CA VAL A 254 -3.43 -12.39 23.94
C VAL A 254 -4.52 -13.13 23.17
N ALA A 255 -5.69 -12.53 22.95
CA ALA A 255 -6.77 -13.13 22.17
C ALA A 255 -6.33 -13.42 20.72
N MET A 256 -5.44 -12.61 20.17
CA MET A 256 -4.94 -12.71 18.78
C MET A 256 -3.69 -13.57 18.63
N ASP A 257 -3.22 -14.25 19.68
CA ASP A 257 -1.94 -14.96 19.68
C ASP A 257 -0.78 -14.07 19.16
N MET A 258 -0.67 -12.86 19.70
CA MET A 258 0.27 -11.84 19.25
C MET A 258 1.72 -12.28 19.38
N GLY A 259 2.49 -12.23 18.30
CA GLY A 259 3.94 -12.32 18.32
C GLY A 259 4.53 -10.98 18.76
N TYR A 260 4.88 -10.87 20.04
CA TYR A 260 5.38 -9.63 20.63
C TYR A 260 6.87 -9.38 20.37
N GLY A 261 7.26 -8.11 20.24
CA GLY A 261 8.63 -7.68 20.05
C GLY A 261 8.74 -6.16 19.88
N ALA A 262 9.85 -5.68 19.32
CA ALA A 262 10.01 -4.30 18.88
C ALA A 262 8.99 -3.96 17.75
N SER A 263 8.62 -4.96 16.97
CA SER A 263 7.50 -4.96 16.05
C SER A 263 6.62 -6.17 16.40
N SER A 264 5.38 -5.94 16.80
CA SER A 264 4.44 -6.99 17.21
C SER A 264 3.39 -7.20 16.13
N GLY A 265 3.09 -8.48 15.82
CA GLY A 265 2.18 -8.83 14.74
C GLY A 265 1.29 -10.03 15.04
N ALA A 266 0.12 -10.06 14.40
CA ALA A 266 -0.84 -11.16 14.47
C ALA A 266 -1.56 -11.33 13.12
N VAL A 267 -2.15 -12.50 12.89
CA VAL A 267 -2.94 -12.78 11.69
C VAL A 267 -4.31 -12.10 11.84
N THR A 268 -4.56 -11.00 11.15
CA THR A 268 -5.75 -10.16 11.34
C THR A 268 -7.05 -10.92 11.16
N ARG A 269 -7.15 -11.83 10.18
CA ARG A 269 -8.40 -12.56 9.89
C ARG A 269 -8.95 -13.36 11.09
N ILE A 270 -8.10 -13.79 12.01
CA ILE A 270 -8.59 -14.55 13.18
C ILE A 270 -9.40 -13.71 14.15
N ALA A 271 -9.37 -12.38 14.07
CA ALA A 271 -10.23 -11.50 14.87
C ALA A 271 -11.72 -11.78 14.62
N MET A 272 -12.11 -12.23 13.42
CA MET A 272 -13.46 -12.69 13.12
C MET A 272 -13.94 -13.78 14.10
N ASN A 273 -13.06 -14.69 14.50
CA ASN A 273 -13.37 -15.73 15.48
C ASN A 273 -13.18 -15.23 16.93
N ARG A 274 -12.10 -14.47 17.18
CA ARG A 274 -11.70 -14.09 18.54
C ARG A 274 -12.61 -13.05 19.18
N MET A 275 -13.17 -12.12 18.39
CA MET A 275 -14.09 -11.11 18.92
C MET A 275 -15.39 -11.72 19.46
N PRO A 276 -16.11 -12.59 18.75
CA PRO A 276 -17.25 -13.30 19.32
C PRO A 276 -16.87 -14.19 20.52
N LYS A 277 -15.79 -14.96 20.40
CA LYS A 277 -15.39 -15.95 21.38
C LYS A 277 -14.97 -15.34 22.73
N HIS A 278 -14.23 -14.25 22.72
CA HIS A 278 -13.63 -13.67 23.92
C HIS A 278 -14.23 -12.34 24.35
N PHE A 279 -14.83 -11.59 23.42
CA PHE A 279 -15.32 -10.24 23.68
C PHE A 279 -16.82 -10.05 23.42
N ARG A 280 -17.58 -11.16 23.31
CA ARG A 280 -19.04 -11.13 23.18
C ARG A 280 -19.54 -10.29 22.01
N TYR A 281 -18.81 -10.30 20.90
CA TYR A 281 -19.27 -9.71 19.66
C TYR A 281 -20.21 -10.65 18.92
N ASP A 282 -21.01 -10.08 18.01
CA ASP A 282 -22.00 -10.84 17.26
C ASP A 282 -21.32 -11.88 16.34
N LYS A 283 -21.90 -13.08 16.29
CA LYS A 283 -21.36 -14.19 15.48
C LYS A 283 -21.53 -13.99 13.98
N SER A 284 -22.27 -12.97 13.55
CA SER A 284 -22.41 -12.59 12.14
C SER A 284 -21.24 -11.77 11.59
N ILE A 285 -20.23 -11.42 12.40
CA ILE A 285 -18.98 -10.79 11.96
C ILE A 285 -18.33 -11.56 10.81
N LYS A 286 -17.74 -10.87 9.83
CA LYS A 286 -17.15 -11.47 8.64
C LYS A 286 -15.76 -10.94 8.36
N PHE A 287 -14.97 -11.76 7.68
CA PHE A 287 -13.71 -11.37 7.06
C PHE A 287 -13.75 -11.71 5.57
N ILE A 288 -13.34 -10.79 4.73
CA ILE A 288 -13.24 -10.96 3.28
C ILE A 288 -11.90 -10.44 2.76
N MET A 289 -11.49 -10.94 1.60
CA MET A 289 -10.30 -10.49 0.88
C MET A 289 -10.70 -9.65 -0.33
N ARG A 290 -9.95 -8.58 -0.60
CA ARG A 290 -10.19 -7.65 -1.71
C ARG A 290 -10.17 -8.35 -3.07
N ASP A 291 -9.29 -9.32 -3.26
CA ASP A 291 -9.09 -10.03 -4.51
C ASP A 291 -10.27 -10.92 -4.93
N ALA A 292 -11.21 -11.20 -4.03
CA ALA A 292 -12.42 -11.93 -4.34
C ALA A 292 -13.62 -11.05 -4.78
N TYR A 293 -13.46 -9.72 -4.72
CA TYR A 293 -14.54 -8.77 -4.96
C TYR A 293 -14.15 -7.75 -6.03
N THR A 294 -15.14 -7.29 -6.81
CA THR A 294 -14.96 -6.08 -7.63
C THR A 294 -14.79 -4.86 -6.72
N LEU A 295 -14.16 -3.81 -7.21
CA LEU A 295 -13.97 -2.56 -6.49
C LEU A 295 -15.31 -2.00 -5.98
N ASP A 296 -16.30 -1.92 -6.85
CA ASP A 296 -17.64 -1.42 -6.51
C ASP A 296 -18.28 -2.23 -5.37
N LYS A 297 -18.16 -3.55 -5.41
CA LYS A 297 -18.71 -4.42 -4.37
C LYS A 297 -17.96 -4.25 -3.05
N TRP A 298 -16.63 -4.15 -3.09
CA TRP A 298 -15.79 -3.90 -1.93
C TRP A 298 -16.16 -2.59 -1.22
N LEU A 299 -16.23 -1.50 -1.97
CA LEU A 299 -16.60 -0.19 -1.44
C LEU A 299 -18.07 -0.15 -0.99
N SER A 300 -18.98 -0.82 -1.70
CA SER A 300 -20.38 -0.94 -1.28
C SER A 300 -20.51 -1.61 0.09
N ILE A 301 -19.65 -2.60 0.41
CA ILE A 301 -19.63 -3.24 1.75
C ILE A 301 -19.17 -2.22 2.80
N ILE A 302 -18.03 -1.54 2.57
CA ILE A 302 -17.52 -0.51 3.51
C ILE A 302 -18.56 0.58 3.71
N ASN A 303 -19.15 1.08 2.65
CA ASN A 303 -20.19 2.12 2.68
C ASN A 303 -21.41 1.69 3.49
N GLY A 304 -21.86 0.44 3.32
CA GLY A 304 -22.96 -0.13 4.09
C GLY A 304 -22.66 -0.23 5.60
N GLU A 305 -21.44 -0.55 5.96
CA GLU A 305 -20.99 -0.59 7.35
C GLU A 305 -20.96 0.81 7.98
N LEU A 306 -20.30 1.75 7.31
CA LEU A 306 -20.18 3.13 7.80
C LEU A 306 -21.55 3.80 7.93
N SER A 307 -22.44 3.62 6.96
CA SER A 307 -23.82 4.12 7.02
C SER A 307 -24.64 3.48 8.15
N SER A 308 -24.23 2.31 8.61
CA SER A 308 -24.83 1.61 9.74
C SER A 308 -24.14 1.93 11.07
N ASN A 309 -23.26 2.94 11.11
CA ASN A 309 -22.45 3.33 12.27
C ASN A 309 -21.57 2.18 12.79
N ARG A 310 -21.01 1.40 11.90
CA ARG A 310 -20.07 0.32 12.21
C ARG A 310 -18.71 0.61 11.60
N PRO A 311 -17.70 0.95 12.42
CA PRO A 311 -16.33 1.04 11.95
C PRO A 311 -15.82 -0.34 11.51
N VAL A 312 -14.96 -0.37 10.50
CA VAL A 312 -14.40 -1.61 9.98
C VAL A 312 -12.89 -1.68 10.25
N ILE A 313 -12.37 -2.88 10.46
CA ILE A 313 -10.93 -3.11 10.54
C ILE A 313 -10.45 -3.50 9.14
N HIS A 314 -9.64 -2.63 8.56
CA HIS A 314 -9.00 -2.86 7.27
C HIS A 314 -7.58 -3.37 7.50
N THR A 315 -7.13 -4.30 6.68
CA THR A 315 -5.76 -4.80 6.69
C THR A 315 -5.19 -4.85 5.29
N GLY A 316 -3.90 -4.67 5.20
CA GLY A 316 -3.14 -4.85 3.99
C GLY A 316 -1.73 -5.29 4.34
N ALA A 317 -0.99 -5.75 3.36
CA ALA A 317 0.40 -6.14 3.51
C ALA A 317 1.28 -5.40 2.50
N SER A 318 2.50 -5.16 2.90
CA SER A 318 3.63 -4.85 2.05
C SER A 318 4.57 -6.04 1.96
N ASN A 319 5.67 -5.91 1.23
CA ASN A 319 6.72 -6.94 1.22
C ASN A 319 7.50 -7.00 2.55
N GLN A 320 7.40 -6.00 3.41
CA GLN A 320 8.08 -5.94 4.72
C GLN A 320 7.18 -6.30 5.89
N GLY A 321 5.86 -6.31 5.71
CA GLY A 321 4.93 -6.67 6.78
C GLY A 321 3.49 -6.30 6.48
N GLY A 322 2.59 -6.75 7.33
CA GLY A 322 1.17 -6.40 7.30
C GLY A 322 0.85 -5.29 8.29
N HIS A 323 -0.20 -4.53 8.01
CA HIS A 323 -0.73 -3.53 8.91
C HIS A 323 -2.24 -3.62 9.01
N ALA A 324 -2.79 -3.35 10.19
CA ALA A 324 -4.21 -3.23 10.45
C ALA A 324 -4.54 -1.83 10.97
N PHE A 325 -5.61 -1.24 10.47
CA PHE A 325 -6.09 0.09 10.84
C PHE A 325 -7.62 0.13 10.80
N VAL A 326 -8.21 1.21 11.30
CA VAL A 326 -9.67 1.36 11.30
C VAL A 326 -10.09 2.35 10.24
N VAL A 327 -11.09 1.95 9.45
CA VAL A 327 -11.84 2.85 8.57
C VAL A 327 -13.17 3.14 9.25
N ASP A 328 -13.42 4.41 9.59
CA ASP A 328 -14.51 4.78 10.48
C ASP A 328 -15.33 5.97 10.00
N GLY A 329 -15.09 6.45 8.79
CA GLY A 329 -15.83 7.54 8.19
C GLY A 329 -15.65 7.61 6.68
N CYS A 330 -16.48 8.40 6.01
CA CYS A 330 -16.36 8.66 4.59
C CYS A 330 -17.05 9.98 4.23
N ASN A 331 -16.72 10.51 3.06
CA ASN A 331 -17.42 11.66 2.52
C ASN A 331 -18.06 11.35 1.16
N SER A 332 -18.91 12.25 0.71
CA SER A 332 -19.62 12.13 -0.57
C SER A 332 -18.71 12.13 -1.81
N ASN A 333 -17.43 12.43 -1.65
CA ASN A 333 -16.44 12.43 -2.74
C ASN A 333 -15.62 11.13 -2.80
N GLY A 334 -16.01 10.09 -2.06
CA GLY A 334 -15.34 8.79 -2.09
C GLY A 334 -14.07 8.70 -1.25
N TYR A 335 -13.82 9.64 -0.34
CA TYR A 335 -12.71 9.56 0.62
C TYR A 335 -13.17 8.91 1.92
N TYR A 336 -12.32 8.06 2.46
CA TYR A 336 -12.56 7.30 3.69
C TYR A 336 -11.66 7.80 4.80
N HIS A 337 -12.24 8.04 5.98
CA HIS A 337 -11.45 8.39 7.15
C HIS A 337 -10.75 7.16 7.71
N VAL A 338 -9.44 7.28 7.89
CA VAL A 338 -8.54 6.24 8.39
C VAL A 338 -7.96 6.67 9.72
N ASN A 339 -8.14 5.83 10.74
CA ASN A 339 -7.42 5.92 11.99
C ASN A 339 -6.30 4.87 12.00
N TRP A 340 -5.06 5.34 11.87
CA TRP A 340 -3.89 4.49 11.72
C TRP A 340 -3.44 3.80 13.00
N GLY A 341 -3.92 4.20 14.17
CA GLY A 341 -3.48 3.68 15.47
C GLY A 341 -2.09 4.17 15.89
N TRP A 342 -1.73 5.42 15.55
CA TRP A 342 -0.41 6.02 15.75
C TRP A 342 -0.54 7.40 16.42
N ASN A 343 -1.21 7.44 17.56
CA ASN A 343 -1.42 8.66 18.36
C ASN A 343 -2.14 9.80 17.61
N GLY A 344 -3.03 9.44 16.67
CA GLY A 344 -3.73 10.40 15.81
C GLY A 344 -2.87 10.99 14.69
N MET A 345 -1.60 10.63 14.63
CA MET A 345 -0.69 11.11 13.60
C MET A 345 -1.19 10.65 12.23
N SER A 346 -1.37 11.60 11.32
CA SER A 346 -1.87 11.40 9.95
C SER A 346 -3.26 10.78 9.83
N ASN A 347 -4.06 10.69 10.91
CA ASN A 347 -5.47 10.36 10.76
C ASN A 347 -6.12 11.35 9.77
N GLY A 348 -6.93 10.85 8.86
CA GLY A 348 -7.53 11.70 7.81
C GLY A 348 -8.29 10.89 6.78
N TYR A 349 -8.62 11.54 5.66
CA TYR A 349 -9.45 10.98 4.61
C TYR A 349 -8.62 10.63 3.38
N PHE A 350 -8.68 9.37 2.97
CA PHE A 350 -7.85 8.79 1.90
C PHE A 350 -8.71 8.03 0.91
N VAL A 351 -8.21 7.93 -0.32
CA VAL A 351 -8.74 6.98 -1.30
C VAL A 351 -8.22 5.59 -0.95
N LEU A 352 -9.10 4.65 -0.66
CA LEU A 352 -8.71 3.29 -0.25
C LEU A 352 -8.31 2.36 -1.41
N THR A 353 -8.50 2.79 -2.64
CA THR A 353 -8.63 1.87 -3.77
C THR A 353 -7.61 2.05 -4.87
N ASP A 354 -6.82 3.09 -4.84
CA ASP A 354 -5.99 3.44 -6.00
C ASP A 354 -4.51 3.41 -5.66
N LEU A 355 -4.00 2.21 -5.41
CA LEU A 355 -2.60 2.11 -5.03
C LEU A 355 -1.94 0.88 -5.65
N THR A 356 -1.93 0.85 -6.97
CA THR A 356 -1.18 -0.17 -7.71
C THR A 356 0.25 0.33 -7.93
N PRO A 357 1.26 -0.23 -7.27
CA PRO A 357 2.64 0.19 -7.49
C PRO A 357 3.11 -0.28 -8.85
N THR A 358 3.50 0.64 -9.69
CA THR A 358 4.14 0.35 -10.98
C THR A 358 5.66 0.46 -10.93
N ASP A 359 6.22 1.02 -9.85
CA ASP A 359 7.65 1.23 -9.74
C ASP A 359 8.18 0.97 -8.34
N GLN A 360 9.37 0.37 -8.21
CA GLN A 360 9.94 -0.03 -6.94
C GLN A 360 11.21 0.75 -6.62
N GLY A 361 11.13 1.63 -5.64
CA GLY A 361 12.30 2.25 -5.02
C GLY A 361 12.94 1.33 -3.98
N ILE A 362 14.25 1.41 -3.84
CA ILE A 362 15.04 0.52 -3.00
C ILE A 362 15.06 0.98 -1.56
N GLY A 363 14.93 -0.01 -0.66
CA GLY A 363 14.95 0.16 0.77
C GLY A 363 13.59 0.47 1.39
N SER A 364 12.59 0.79 0.58
CA SER A 364 11.19 0.76 0.98
C SER A 364 10.60 -0.60 0.62
N SER A 365 9.71 -1.11 1.43
CA SER A 365 8.90 -2.25 1.12
C SER A 365 8.11 -1.99 -0.16
N GLU A 366 8.22 -2.89 -1.09
CA GLU A 366 7.57 -2.82 -2.37
C GLU A 366 6.05 -3.01 -2.23
N GLY A 367 5.31 -2.01 -2.66
CA GLY A 367 3.86 -2.06 -2.80
C GLY A 367 3.09 -1.82 -1.52
N GLY A 368 2.68 -0.62 -1.25
CA GLY A 368 1.84 -0.18 -0.13
C GLY A 368 0.92 -1.24 0.49
N TYR A 369 0.08 -0.96 1.44
CA TYR A 369 -0.82 -1.97 2.03
C TYR A 369 -1.89 -2.52 1.06
N ASN A 370 -1.54 -2.55 -0.22
CA ASN A 370 -2.36 -3.09 -1.30
C ASN A 370 -2.20 -4.59 -1.50
N LEU A 371 -1.12 -5.18 -0.97
CA LEU A 371 -1.00 -6.62 -0.99
C LEU A 371 -1.95 -7.23 0.03
N ARG A 372 -2.69 -8.25 -0.39
CA ARG A 372 -3.53 -9.03 0.51
C ARG A 372 -4.47 -8.18 1.37
N GLN A 373 -5.08 -7.16 0.77
CA GLN A 373 -6.07 -6.36 1.48
C GLN A 373 -7.20 -7.25 1.99
N GLY A 374 -7.56 -7.03 3.25
CA GLY A 374 -8.64 -7.74 3.92
C GLY A 374 -9.50 -6.78 4.72
N LEU A 375 -10.72 -7.19 5.00
CA LEU A 375 -11.71 -6.39 5.71
C LEU A 375 -12.42 -7.25 6.74
N ILE A 376 -12.42 -6.81 7.99
CA ILE A 376 -13.33 -7.31 9.02
C ILE A 376 -14.47 -6.33 9.14
N TYR A 377 -15.68 -6.83 8.95
CA TYR A 377 -16.88 -6.01 8.96
C TYR A 377 -18.05 -6.69 9.69
N ASN A 378 -19.16 -6.01 9.82
CA ASN A 378 -20.28 -6.40 10.67
C ASN A 378 -19.86 -6.56 12.14
N ILE A 379 -18.98 -5.66 12.61
CA ILE A 379 -18.46 -5.63 13.96
C ILE A 379 -19.47 -4.90 14.86
N MET A 380 -20.14 -5.65 15.74
CA MET A 380 -21.14 -5.10 16.69
C MET A 380 -21.24 -5.97 17.93
N PRO A 381 -21.69 -5.40 19.08
CA PRO A 381 -22.04 -6.19 20.25
C PRO A 381 -23.04 -7.30 19.90
N ASP A 382 -22.95 -8.43 20.61
CA ASP A 382 -23.77 -9.63 20.35
C ASP A 382 -25.28 -9.29 20.41
N ARG A 383 -25.97 -9.61 19.34
CA ARG A 383 -27.44 -9.48 19.17
C ARG A 383 -28.11 -10.82 18.88
N GLY A 384 -27.40 -11.92 19.08
CA GLY A 384 -27.89 -13.26 18.77
C GLY A 384 -27.82 -13.60 17.29
N GLY A 385 -26.90 -12.99 16.55
CA GLY A 385 -26.67 -13.29 15.13
C GLY A 385 -26.25 -14.75 14.91
N ALA A 386 -26.58 -15.26 13.74
CA ALA A 386 -26.22 -16.63 13.36
C ALA A 386 -24.68 -16.77 13.23
N VAL A 387 -24.22 -17.97 13.54
CA VAL A 387 -22.81 -18.34 13.29
C VAL A 387 -22.46 -18.09 11.83
N SER A 388 -21.40 -17.36 11.60
CA SER A 388 -20.85 -17.10 10.28
C SER A 388 -19.80 -18.13 9.93
N ILE A 389 -19.84 -18.62 8.70
CA ILE A 389 -18.80 -19.40 8.06
C ILE A 389 -18.46 -18.73 6.75
N ALA A 390 -17.20 -18.67 6.40
CA ALA A 390 -16.73 -18.14 5.12
C ALA A 390 -15.47 -18.89 4.68
N SER A 391 -15.25 -18.95 3.40
CA SER A 391 -14.00 -19.47 2.84
C SER A 391 -13.55 -18.57 1.70
N THR A 392 -12.25 -18.32 1.65
CA THR A 392 -11.60 -17.70 0.50
C THR A 392 -10.70 -18.73 -0.15
N ILE A 393 -10.81 -18.85 -1.46
CA ILE A 393 -10.10 -19.83 -2.29
C ILE A 393 -9.23 -19.05 -3.28
N ASN A 394 -7.93 -19.30 -3.27
CA ASN A 394 -7.04 -18.64 -4.23
C ASN A 394 -7.21 -19.20 -5.65
N GLU A 395 -7.38 -20.51 -5.77
CA GLU A 395 -7.62 -21.15 -7.07
C GLU A 395 -8.68 -22.22 -6.99
N PHE A 396 -9.68 -22.13 -7.89
CA PHE A 396 -10.68 -23.17 -8.13
C PHE A 396 -10.45 -23.78 -9.50
N ILE A 397 -10.05 -25.05 -9.58
CA ILE A 397 -9.63 -25.69 -10.82
C ILE A 397 -10.37 -26.99 -11.10
N THR A 398 -10.50 -27.32 -12.40
CA THR A 398 -10.86 -28.65 -12.86
C THR A 398 -9.61 -29.43 -13.24
N ASN A 399 -9.58 -30.69 -12.82
CA ASN A 399 -8.53 -31.67 -13.21
C ASN A 399 -9.12 -32.64 -14.27
N SER A 400 -10.32 -32.39 -14.77
CA SER A 400 -11.02 -33.19 -15.76
C SER A 400 -11.47 -32.33 -16.91
N ASP A 401 -11.19 -32.73 -18.14
CA ASP A 401 -11.64 -32.02 -19.35
C ASP A 401 -12.97 -32.58 -19.87
N LYS A 402 -13.18 -33.89 -19.72
CA LYS A 402 -14.37 -34.59 -20.23
C LYS A 402 -14.61 -35.86 -19.42
N VAL A 403 -15.86 -36.07 -18.99
CA VAL A 403 -16.31 -37.37 -18.40
C VAL A 403 -17.69 -37.73 -18.89
N ALA A 404 -18.03 -39.01 -18.90
CA ALA A 404 -19.39 -39.46 -19.19
C ALA A 404 -20.34 -39.08 -18.05
N LEU A 405 -21.62 -38.83 -18.35
CA LEU A 405 -22.62 -38.70 -17.31
C LEU A 405 -22.67 -39.96 -16.44
N GLY A 406 -22.77 -39.82 -15.15
CA GLY A 406 -22.66 -40.91 -14.16
C GLY A 406 -21.23 -41.27 -13.77
N SER A 407 -20.22 -40.70 -14.44
CA SER A 407 -18.79 -40.87 -14.08
C SER A 407 -18.29 -39.74 -13.22
N THR A 408 -17.10 -39.91 -12.65
CA THR A 408 -16.51 -39.00 -11.69
C THR A 408 -15.60 -37.97 -12.36
N ALA A 409 -15.83 -36.69 -12.08
CA ALA A 409 -14.95 -35.58 -12.40
C ALA A 409 -14.17 -35.15 -11.16
N SER A 410 -12.91 -34.74 -11.35
CA SER A 410 -12.03 -34.28 -10.29
C SER A 410 -11.89 -32.75 -10.34
N LEU A 411 -12.18 -32.06 -9.24
CA LEU A 411 -12.10 -30.62 -9.10
C LEU A 411 -11.41 -30.27 -7.78
N SER A 412 -10.66 -29.18 -7.73
CA SER A 412 -9.88 -28.84 -6.54
C SER A 412 -10.03 -27.39 -6.10
N TRP A 413 -10.07 -27.22 -4.78
CA TRP A 413 -9.81 -25.95 -4.11
C TRP A 413 -8.34 -25.91 -3.68
N LYS A 414 -7.60 -24.91 -4.09
CA LYS A 414 -6.21 -24.73 -3.72
C LYS A 414 -6.03 -23.46 -2.91
N ASP A 415 -5.14 -23.56 -1.91
CA ASP A 415 -4.77 -22.45 -1.03
C ASP A 415 -6.00 -21.70 -0.47
N PHE A 416 -6.95 -22.47 0.06
CA PHE A 416 -8.13 -21.93 0.72
C PHE A 416 -7.97 -21.93 2.23
N TYR A 417 -8.72 -21.06 2.91
CA TYR A 417 -8.89 -21.08 4.35
C TYR A 417 -10.37 -20.92 4.70
N VAL A 418 -10.73 -21.41 5.88
CA VAL A 418 -12.09 -21.30 6.41
C VAL A 418 -12.08 -20.42 7.65
N MET A 419 -13.01 -19.49 7.69
CA MET A 419 -13.29 -18.61 8.82
C MET A 419 -14.59 -19.04 9.47
N TRP A 420 -14.60 -19.09 10.80
CA TRP A 420 -15.69 -19.63 11.60
C TRP A 420 -15.90 -18.82 12.88
N THR A 421 -17.14 -18.46 13.20
CA THR A 421 -17.49 -17.72 14.43
C THR A 421 -18.17 -18.56 15.52
N GLY A 422 -18.33 -19.86 15.28
CA GLY A 422 -18.83 -20.81 16.26
C GLY A 422 -17.78 -21.18 17.31
N ASP A 423 -18.20 -21.94 18.32
CA ASP A 423 -17.33 -22.42 19.38
C ASP A 423 -16.48 -23.61 18.87
N GLY A 424 -15.23 -23.71 19.32
CA GLY A 424 -14.30 -24.77 18.96
C GLY A 424 -13.62 -24.58 17.60
N ASP A 425 -12.95 -25.66 17.12
CA ASP A 425 -12.38 -25.71 15.80
C ASP A 425 -13.47 -25.74 14.74
N ALA A 426 -13.22 -25.10 13.60
CA ALA A 426 -14.19 -25.06 12.53
C ALA A 426 -14.48 -26.47 12.02
N THR A 427 -15.75 -26.84 11.99
CA THR A 427 -16.26 -27.97 11.24
C THR A 427 -17.07 -27.42 10.06
N ALA A 428 -16.60 -27.65 8.87
CA ALA A 428 -17.16 -27.05 7.67
C ALA A 428 -17.59 -28.13 6.69
N ARG A 429 -18.72 -27.94 6.06
CA ARG A 429 -19.14 -28.70 4.88
C ARG A 429 -18.65 -27.97 3.64
N LEU A 430 -17.64 -28.52 3.00
CA LEU A 430 -17.13 -28.08 1.71
C LEU A 430 -17.95 -28.79 0.62
N ALA A 431 -18.41 -28.08 -0.39
CA ALA A 431 -19.27 -28.68 -1.42
C ALA A 431 -19.05 -28.05 -2.80
N LEU A 432 -19.51 -28.76 -3.83
CA LEU A 432 -19.61 -28.23 -5.17
C LEU A 432 -21.09 -28.15 -5.55
N GLY A 433 -21.52 -26.99 -6.03
CA GLY A 433 -22.86 -26.75 -6.57
C GLY A 433 -22.86 -26.71 -8.09
N ILE A 434 -23.81 -27.35 -8.72
CA ILE A 434 -24.14 -27.17 -10.13
C ILE A 434 -25.18 -26.05 -10.22
N THR A 435 -24.88 -25.02 -11.00
CA THR A 435 -25.77 -23.86 -11.18
C THR A 435 -26.15 -23.67 -12.63
N ASP A 436 -27.25 -22.94 -12.84
CA ASP A 436 -27.58 -22.35 -14.14
C ASP A 436 -26.65 -21.14 -14.43
N GLU A 437 -26.88 -20.51 -15.58
CA GLU A 437 -26.11 -19.32 -16.00
C GLU A 437 -26.35 -18.11 -15.07
N ALA A 438 -27.56 -18.00 -14.51
CA ALA A 438 -27.89 -16.96 -13.53
C ALA A 438 -27.29 -17.21 -12.15
N GLY A 439 -26.64 -18.36 -11.94
CA GLY A 439 -25.96 -18.72 -10.69
C GLY A 439 -26.89 -19.31 -9.63
N ASN A 440 -28.10 -19.71 -9.96
CA ASN A 440 -28.99 -20.44 -9.06
C ASN A 440 -28.46 -21.88 -8.90
N VAL A 441 -28.30 -22.32 -7.65
CA VAL A 441 -27.87 -23.69 -7.36
C VAL A 441 -29.02 -24.68 -7.70
N LEU A 442 -28.77 -25.55 -8.66
CA LEU A 442 -29.69 -26.58 -9.10
C LEU A 442 -29.52 -27.88 -8.32
N GLN A 443 -28.26 -28.26 -8.07
CA GLN A 443 -27.88 -29.50 -7.38
C GLN A 443 -26.57 -29.30 -6.63
N VAL A 444 -26.38 -30.10 -5.55
CA VAL A 444 -25.10 -30.21 -4.82
C VAL A 444 -24.68 -31.68 -4.90
N PRO A 445 -23.96 -32.07 -5.97
CA PRO A 445 -23.66 -33.48 -6.26
C PRO A 445 -22.58 -34.07 -5.34
N VAL A 446 -21.81 -33.23 -4.69
CA VAL A 446 -20.76 -33.68 -3.76
C VAL A 446 -20.56 -32.67 -2.63
N PHE A 447 -20.36 -33.21 -1.43
CA PHE A 447 -19.91 -32.45 -0.27
C PHE A 447 -18.99 -33.31 0.58
N GLU A 448 -18.23 -32.64 1.44
CA GLU A 448 -17.33 -33.27 2.42
C GLU A 448 -17.38 -32.49 3.74
N ASP A 449 -17.55 -33.21 4.82
CA ASP A 449 -17.54 -32.62 6.18
C ASP A 449 -16.12 -32.68 6.73
N VAL A 450 -15.48 -31.56 6.88
CA VAL A 450 -14.09 -31.43 7.33
C VAL A 450 -14.09 -30.82 8.73
N ALA A 451 -13.46 -31.52 9.68
CA ALA A 451 -13.32 -31.07 11.06
C ALA A 451 -11.89 -30.59 11.36
N GLY A 452 -11.75 -29.78 12.41
CA GLY A 452 -10.44 -29.33 12.91
C GLY A 452 -9.77 -28.29 12.02
N ILE A 453 -10.54 -27.57 11.19
CA ILE A 453 -10.00 -26.50 10.35
C ILE A 453 -9.65 -25.30 11.23
N GLN A 454 -8.37 -24.89 11.17
CA GLN A 454 -7.89 -23.74 11.91
C GLN A 454 -7.76 -22.53 10.99
N PRO A 455 -8.29 -21.35 11.36
CA PRO A 455 -8.38 -20.19 10.47
C PRO A 455 -7.02 -19.56 10.10
N ARG A 456 -5.93 -19.96 10.77
CA ARG A 456 -4.58 -19.45 10.48
C ARG A 456 -3.87 -20.17 9.34
N TYR A 457 -4.36 -21.39 8.92
CA TYR A 457 -3.71 -22.21 7.90
C TYR A 457 -4.47 -22.15 6.57
N ASN A 458 -3.74 -22.36 5.51
CA ASN A 458 -4.27 -22.60 4.18
C ASN A 458 -4.30 -24.11 3.91
N TYR A 459 -5.31 -24.52 3.16
CA TYR A 459 -5.60 -25.92 2.87
C TYR A 459 -5.70 -26.17 1.37
N ARG A 460 -5.70 -27.45 0.99
CA ARG A 460 -6.00 -27.96 -0.35
C ARG A 460 -6.99 -29.10 -0.22
N TYR A 461 -7.99 -29.14 -1.10
CA TYR A 461 -8.93 -30.23 -1.14
C TYR A 461 -9.32 -30.55 -2.59
N THR A 462 -9.44 -31.88 -2.91
CA THR A 462 -9.85 -32.37 -4.23
C THR A 462 -11.12 -33.16 -4.12
N PHE A 463 -12.17 -32.67 -4.77
CA PHE A 463 -13.45 -33.32 -4.84
C PHE A 463 -13.48 -34.37 -5.96
N GLN A 464 -14.16 -35.46 -5.68
CA GLN A 464 -14.52 -36.48 -6.66
C GLN A 464 -16.04 -36.39 -6.90
N MET A 465 -16.42 -35.58 -7.89
CA MET A 465 -17.83 -35.28 -8.17
C MET A 465 -18.40 -36.25 -9.21
N THR A 466 -19.39 -37.08 -8.85
CA THR A 466 -20.15 -37.84 -9.83
C THR A 466 -21.08 -36.90 -10.60
N VAL A 467 -20.89 -36.81 -11.91
CA VAL A 467 -21.74 -35.95 -12.77
C VAL A 467 -23.13 -36.59 -12.88
N PRO A 468 -24.18 -35.86 -12.46
CA PRO A 468 -25.56 -36.45 -12.45
C PRO A 468 -26.05 -36.85 -13.84
N THR A 469 -26.64 -38.05 -13.94
CA THR A 469 -27.23 -38.55 -15.19
C THR A 469 -28.57 -37.87 -15.56
N SER A 470 -29.14 -37.14 -14.59
CA SER A 470 -30.38 -36.37 -14.76
C SER A 470 -30.21 -35.04 -15.48
N LEU A 471 -28.98 -34.59 -15.74
CA LEU A 471 -28.73 -33.33 -16.39
C LEU A 471 -29.12 -33.43 -17.89
N ALA A 472 -29.97 -32.52 -18.35
CA ALA A 472 -30.27 -32.36 -19.75
C ALA A 472 -29.05 -31.77 -20.51
N ALA A 473 -29.05 -31.91 -21.84
CA ALA A 473 -28.08 -31.23 -22.68
C ALA A 473 -28.20 -29.71 -22.47
N GLY A 474 -27.06 -29.03 -22.24
CA GLY A 474 -27.03 -27.61 -21.95
C GLY A 474 -25.75 -27.15 -21.24
N THR A 475 -25.68 -25.86 -20.94
CA THR A 475 -24.56 -25.23 -20.22
C THR A 475 -24.93 -25.06 -18.76
N TYR A 476 -24.02 -25.49 -17.91
CA TYR A 476 -24.05 -25.37 -16.45
C TYR A 476 -22.75 -24.79 -15.94
N TYR A 477 -22.74 -24.39 -14.67
CA TYR A 477 -21.52 -23.95 -14.00
C TYR A 477 -21.36 -24.67 -12.67
N ILE A 478 -20.11 -24.94 -12.31
CA ILE A 478 -19.78 -25.49 -11.01
C ILE A 478 -19.20 -24.38 -10.17
N VAL A 479 -19.72 -24.23 -8.95
CA VAL A 479 -19.30 -23.23 -7.98
C VAL A 479 -18.90 -23.88 -6.66
N PRO A 480 -17.91 -23.34 -5.96
CA PRO A 480 -17.55 -23.79 -4.64
C PRO A 480 -18.58 -23.29 -3.62
N LEU A 481 -19.01 -24.17 -2.73
CA LEU A 481 -20.00 -23.90 -1.70
C LEU A 481 -19.46 -24.29 -0.33
N ILE A 482 -19.84 -23.54 0.70
CA ILE A 482 -19.52 -23.85 2.10
C ILE A 482 -20.78 -23.73 2.96
N ALA A 483 -20.87 -24.59 3.96
CA ALA A 483 -21.94 -24.54 4.96
C ALA A 483 -21.41 -25.02 6.33
N PRO A 484 -22.07 -24.67 7.43
CA PRO A 484 -21.89 -25.39 8.69
C PRO A 484 -22.29 -26.85 8.49
N VAL A 485 -21.56 -27.77 9.11
CA VAL A 485 -21.98 -29.18 9.18
C VAL A 485 -23.36 -29.27 9.77
N GLU A 486 -24.17 -30.22 9.44
CA GLU A 486 -25.57 -30.38 9.88
C GLU A 486 -26.58 -29.41 9.25
N THR A 487 -26.14 -28.53 8.35
CA THR A 487 -27.07 -27.66 7.61
C THR A 487 -26.94 -27.88 6.11
N THR A 488 -28.00 -27.47 5.39
CA THR A 488 -28.00 -27.37 3.92
C THR A 488 -28.01 -25.90 3.46
N ASN A 489 -27.70 -24.96 4.37
CA ASN A 489 -27.64 -23.54 4.07
C ASN A 489 -26.29 -23.20 3.42
N TYR A 490 -26.14 -23.63 2.18
CA TYR A 490 -24.92 -23.39 1.43
C TYR A 490 -24.76 -21.91 1.07
N GLN A 491 -23.54 -21.39 1.28
CA GLN A 491 -23.09 -20.10 0.79
C GLN A 491 -22.02 -20.34 -0.28
N LYS A 492 -21.92 -19.47 -1.26
CA LYS A 492 -20.78 -19.49 -2.19
C LYS A 492 -19.52 -19.14 -1.41
N ALA A 493 -18.47 -19.92 -1.60
CA ALA A 493 -17.16 -19.55 -1.12
C ALA A 493 -16.61 -18.45 -2.03
N ASP A 494 -15.86 -17.52 -1.45
CA ASP A 494 -15.18 -16.47 -2.20
C ASP A 494 -14.01 -17.08 -2.96
N VAL A 495 -13.88 -16.76 -4.24
CA VAL A 495 -12.76 -17.19 -5.08
C VAL A 495 -12.04 -15.95 -5.57
N SER A 496 -10.70 -15.96 -5.52
CA SER A 496 -9.90 -14.89 -6.08
C SER A 496 -10.24 -14.64 -7.55
N ARG A 497 -10.45 -13.39 -7.91
CA ARG A 497 -10.76 -12.96 -9.27
C ARG A 497 -9.57 -13.09 -10.23
N ALA A 498 -8.38 -13.32 -9.70
CA ALA A 498 -7.21 -13.68 -10.49
C ALA A 498 -7.39 -15.04 -11.21
N THR A 499 -8.33 -15.85 -10.76
CA THR A 499 -8.66 -17.16 -11.33
C THR A 499 -10.14 -17.24 -11.65
N ALA A 500 -10.54 -18.28 -12.38
CA ALA A 500 -11.95 -18.48 -12.70
C ALA A 500 -12.76 -18.74 -11.42
N GLN A 501 -13.81 -17.95 -11.20
CA GLN A 501 -14.66 -18.08 -10.02
C GLN A 501 -15.67 -19.22 -10.10
N ARG A 502 -15.83 -19.78 -11.28
CA ARG A 502 -16.69 -20.90 -11.59
C ARG A 502 -16.09 -21.71 -12.74
N ILE A 503 -16.46 -22.98 -12.84
CA ILE A 503 -16.06 -23.87 -13.93
C ILE A 503 -17.27 -24.12 -14.83
N LYS A 504 -17.14 -23.85 -16.13
CA LYS A 504 -18.18 -24.14 -17.12
C LYS A 504 -18.24 -25.63 -17.38
N MET A 505 -19.43 -26.19 -17.35
CA MET A 505 -19.73 -27.57 -17.66
C MET A 505 -20.80 -27.66 -18.78
N GLU A 506 -20.38 -28.07 -19.96
CA GLU A 506 -21.29 -28.29 -21.10
C GLU A 506 -21.68 -29.77 -21.17
N VAL A 507 -22.96 -30.04 -21.07
CA VAL A 507 -23.55 -31.39 -21.19
C VAL A 507 -24.03 -31.61 -22.60
N LYS A 508 -23.46 -32.57 -23.31
CA LYS A 508 -23.91 -32.99 -24.68
C LYS A 508 -23.45 -34.41 -24.95
N ASP A 509 -24.23 -35.10 -25.76
CA ASP A 509 -23.95 -36.46 -26.25
C ASP A 509 -23.62 -37.50 -25.15
N GLY A 510 -24.23 -37.33 -23.95
CA GLY A 510 -23.99 -38.21 -22.81
C GLY A 510 -22.69 -37.94 -22.03
N TYR A 511 -22.03 -36.84 -22.32
CA TYR A 511 -20.79 -36.41 -21.65
C TYR A 511 -20.94 -34.99 -21.06
N ALA A 512 -20.17 -34.73 -20.01
CA ALA A 512 -19.89 -33.42 -19.47
C ALA A 512 -18.47 -32.96 -19.88
N TYR A 513 -18.36 -31.78 -20.45
CA TYR A 513 -17.11 -31.13 -20.84
C TYR A 513 -16.86 -29.97 -19.91
N PHE A 514 -15.65 -29.92 -19.34
CA PHE A 514 -15.26 -28.88 -18.39
C PHE A 514 -14.30 -27.89 -19.05
N SER A 515 -14.53 -26.61 -18.79
CA SER A 515 -13.66 -25.51 -19.27
C SER A 515 -13.77 -24.33 -18.31
N TYR A 516 -12.89 -23.38 -18.47
CA TYR A 516 -13.02 -22.11 -17.77
C TYR A 516 -13.91 -21.16 -18.58
N PRO A 517 -14.77 -20.37 -17.93
CA PRO A 517 -15.58 -19.37 -18.61
C PRO A 517 -14.68 -18.31 -19.30
N ASP A 518 -15.17 -17.72 -20.39
CA ASP A 518 -14.47 -16.65 -21.10
C ASP A 518 -14.51 -15.30 -20.35
N ASP A 519 -15.24 -15.24 -19.23
CA ASP A 519 -15.39 -14.08 -18.35
C ASP A 519 -14.26 -13.94 -17.32
N ALA A 520 -13.22 -14.77 -17.39
CA ALA A 520 -12.05 -14.63 -16.53
C ALA A 520 -11.15 -13.47 -16.95
N ALA A 521 -10.33 -12.98 -16.03
CA ALA A 521 -9.29 -11.99 -16.34
C ALA A 521 -8.36 -12.52 -17.43
N THR A 522 -8.17 -11.73 -18.49
CA THR A 522 -7.33 -12.09 -19.63
C THR A 522 -6.16 -11.13 -19.73
N LEU A 523 -5.04 -11.54 -19.20
CA LEU A 523 -3.81 -10.75 -19.22
C LEU A 523 -2.98 -11.03 -20.48
N GLN A 524 -2.40 -9.97 -21.03
CA GLN A 524 -1.47 -10.03 -22.15
C GLN A 524 -0.30 -9.09 -21.89
N VAL A 525 0.92 -9.59 -21.96
CA VAL A 525 2.13 -8.75 -22.02
C VAL A 525 2.20 -8.11 -23.40
N THR A 526 2.07 -6.79 -23.46
CA THR A 526 2.09 -6.01 -24.70
C THR A 526 3.48 -5.49 -25.02
N LYS A 527 4.33 -5.27 -24.01
CA LYS A 527 5.71 -4.80 -24.13
C LYS A 527 6.56 -5.40 -23.01
N LEU A 528 7.83 -5.70 -23.30
CA LEU A 528 8.80 -6.15 -22.34
C LEU A 528 10.16 -5.49 -22.68
N GLU A 529 10.75 -4.83 -21.69
CA GLU A 529 12.03 -4.13 -21.79
C GLU A 529 12.94 -4.59 -20.64
N HIS A 530 14.25 -4.55 -20.84
CA HIS A 530 15.21 -4.90 -19.80
C HIS A 530 16.46 -4.04 -19.86
N SER A 531 17.21 -4.01 -18.76
CA SER A 531 18.52 -3.35 -18.68
C SER A 531 19.55 -4.06 -19.58
N ASP A 532 20.59 -3.33 -19.97
CA ASP A 532 21.56 -3.78 -20.96
C ASP A 532 22.71 -4.65 -20.41
N VAL A 533 22.83 -4.82 -19.11
CA VAL A 533 23.78 -5.74 -18.48
C VAL A 533 23.08 -7.06 -18.20
N LEU A 534 23.35 -8.07 -19.01
CA LEU A 534 22.79 -9.42 -18.91
C LEU A 534 23.89 -10.39 -18.49
N ALA A 535 24.11 -10.51 -17.19
CA ALA A 535 25.18 -11.33 -16.64
C ALA A 535 24.69 -12.10 -15.40
N ALA A 536 25.23 -13.30 -15.20
CA ALA A 536 24.97 -14.07 -14.00
C ALA A 536 25.38 -13.29 -12.75
N ASP A 537 24.63 -13.47 -11.67
CA ASP A 537 24.83 -12.78 -10.39
C ASP A 537 24.71 -11.25 -10.48
N ARG A 538 24.01 -10.74 -11.48
CA ARG A 538 23.66 -9.32 -11.59
C ARG A 538 22.16 -9.18 -11.76
N PRO A 539 21.53 -8.24 -11.07
CA PRO A 539 20.12 -7.95 -11.25
C PRO A 539 19.88 -7.35 -12.65
N ILE A 540 18.84 -7.83 -13.28
CA ILE A 540 18.34 -7.34 -14.57
C ILE A 540 17.07 -6.59 -14.27
N LEU A 541 17.04 -5.28 -14.50
CA LEU A 541 15.83 -4.50 -14.41
C LEU A 541 14.91 -4.84 -15.57
N VAL A 542 13.67 -5.15 -15.32
CA VAL A 542 12.66 -5.51 -16.32
C VAL A 542 11.43 -4.64 -16.15
N LYS A 543 10.93 -4.11 -17.26
CA LYS A 543 9.64 -3.40 -17.35
C LYS A 543 8.72 -4.17 -18.29
N ALA A 544 7.63 -4.68 -17.79
CA ALA A 544 6.63 -5.39 -18.58
C ALA A 544 5.31 -4.63 -18.57
N THR A 545 4.83 -4.19 -19.74
CA THR A 545 3.49 -3.61 -19.89
C THR A 545 2.49 -4.75 -20.05
N ILE A 546 1.49 -4.78 -19.21
CA ILE A 546 0.48 -5.84 -19.14
C ILE A 546 -0.89 -5.23 -19.33
N ARG A 547 -1.63 -5.72 -20.31
CA ARG A 547 -3.00 -5.34 -20.60
C ARG A 547 -3.96 -6.41 -20.13
N ASN A 548 -5.09 -6.01 -19.58
CA ASN A 548 -6.21 -6.90 -19.28
C ASN A 548 -7.38 -6.63 -20.22
N THR A 549 -7.89 -7.67 -20.87
CA THR A 549 -9.08 -7.59 -21.77
C THR A 549 -10.26 -8.41 -21.25
N GLY A 550 -10.12 -9.01 -20.04
CA GLY A 550 -11.17 -9.75 -19.36
C GLY A 550 -11.66 -9.04 -18.09
N GLU A 551 -12.20 -9.79 -17.16
CA GLU A 551 -12.60 -9.29 -15.85
C GLU A 551 -11.42 -8.66 -15.06
N GLU A 552 -11.72 -7.81 -14.10
CA GLU A 552 -10.74 -7.19 -13.20
C GLU A 552 -9.79 -8.24 -12.62
N PHE A 553 -8.48 -7.99 -12.74
CA PHE A 553 -7.42 -8.85 -12.21
C PHE A 553 -6.79 -8.21 -11.00
N VAL A 554 -6.85 -8.89 -9.86
CA VAL A 554 -6.19 -8.47 -8.61
C VAL A 554 -5.41 -9.65 -8.05
N ASP A 555 -4.12 -9.75 -8.36
CA ASP A 555 -3.24 -10.81 -7.81
C ASP A 555 -1.77 -10.49 -8.06
N ASN A 556 -0.90 -11.43 -7.72
CA ASN A 556 0.53 -11.31 -7.80
C ASN A 556 1.07 -11.81 -9.14
N LEU A 557 1.93 -11.01 -9.74
CA LEU A 557 2.75 -11.37 -10.88
C LEU A 557 4.23 -11.34 -10.53
N CYS A 558 5.05 -12.06 -11.25
CA CYS A 558 6.50 -11.96 -11.19
C CYS A 558 7.10 -12.06 -12.59
N VAL A 559 8.34 -11.60 -12.73
CA VAL A 559 9.13 -11.81 -13.94
C VAL A 559 10.07 -12.98 -13.70
N ALA A 560 10.25 -13.84 -14.69
CA ALA A 560 11.12 -15.00 -14.59
C ALA A 560 11.97 -15.21 -15.82
N LEU A 561 13.13 -15.84 -15.62
CA LEU A 561 13.98 -16.41 -16.65
C LEU A 561 13.67 -17.90 -16.76
N LEU A 562 13.25 -18.33 -17.94
CA LEU A 562 12.89 -19.71 -18.24
C LEU A 562 13.94 -20.35 -19.14
N ASN A 563 14.38 -21.57 -18.82
CA ASN A 563 15.24 -22.35 -19.70
C ASN A 563 14.46 -22.96 -20.89
N SER A 564 15.14 -23.67 -21.77
CA SER A 564 14.53 -24.31 -22.95
C SER A 564 13.43 -25.33 -22.61
N ASN A 565 13.40 -25.85 -21.40
CA ASN A 565 12.39 -26.80 -20.92
C ASN A 565 11.24 -26.08 -20.16
N GLY A 566 11.24 -24.75 -20.12
CA GLY A 566 10.26 -23.96 -19.38
C GLY A 566 10.48 -23.89 -17.87
N ALA A 567 11.60 -24.44 -17.35
CA ALA A 567 11.89 -24.36 -15.92
C ALA A 567 12.44 -22.99 -15.53
N ILE A 568 12.02 -22.49 -14.37
CA ILE A 568 12.45 -21.21 -13.81
C ILE A 568 13.89 -21.34 -13.30
N VAL A 569 14.79 -20.52 -13.81
CA VAL A 569 16.20 -20.44 -13.39
C VAL A 569 16.53 -19.15 -12.64
N GLY A 570 15.62 -18.20 -12.62
CA GLY A 570 15.65 -16.96 -11.85
C GLY A 570 14.28 -16.32 -11.89
N LYS A 571 13.88 -15.68 -10.81
CA LYS A 571 12.61 -14.94 -10.76
C LYS A 571 12.72 -13.72 -9.86
N SER A 572 11.91 -12.73 -10.15
CA SER A 572 11.74 -11.54 -9.32
C SER A 572 10.93 -11.85 -8.05
N VAL A 573 10.90 -10.90 -7.13
CA VAL A 573 9.88 -10.90 -6.09
C VAL A 573 8.48 -10.78 -6.72
N ALA A 574 7.49 -11.29 -6.01
CA ALA A 574 6.09 -11.16 -6.40
C ALA A 574 5.61 -9.71 -6.24
N LYS A 575 4.83 -9.24 -7.19
CA LYS A 575 4.21 -7.92 -7.19
C LYS A 575 2.70 -8.06 -7.31
N ASN A 576 1.98 -7.42 -6.42
CA ASN A 576 0.53 -7.30 -6.60
C ASN A 576 0.24 -6.30 -7.70
N VAL A 577 -0.67 -6.66 -8.56
CA VAL A 577 -1.21 -5.78 -9.61
C VAL A 577 -2.73 -5.81 -9.56
N ASP A 578 -3.34 -4.66 -9.78
CA ASP A 578 -4.77 -4.49 -9.98
C ASP A 578 -4.95 -3.91 -11.38
N VAL A 579 -5.57 -4.68 -12.28
CA VAL A 579 -5.72 -4.29 -13.68
C VAL A 579 -7.17 -4.42 -14.09
N GLN A 580 -7.83 -3.29 -14.22
CA GLN A 580 -9.22 -3.22 -14.67
C GLN A 580 -9.39 -3.73 -16.09
N ASN A 581 -10.64 -4.06 -16.48
CA ASN A 581 -10.95 -4.41 -17.85
C ASN A 581 -10.55 -3.28 -18.82
N GLY A 582 -9.78 -3.62 -19.85
CA GLY A 582 -9.30 -2.70 -20.86
C GLY A 582 -8.07 -1.87 -20.44
N ALA A 583 -7.66 -1.91 -19.17
CA ALA A 583 -6.52 -1.15 -18.67
C ALA A 583 -5.17 -1.83 -18.94
N GLU A 584 -4.12 -1.02 -18.85
CA GLU A 584 -2.72 -1.46 -18.87
C GLU A 584 -2.02 -1.06 -17.58
N VAL A 585 -1.06 -1.88 -17.14
CA VAL A 585 -0.16 -1.61 -16.02
C VAL A 585 1.27 -1.95 -16.40
N VAL A 586 2.25 -1.24 -15.84
CA VAL A 586 3.66 -1.59 -16.00
C VAL A 586 4.16 -2.27 -14.72
N LEU A 587 4.61 -3.51 -14.89
CA LEU A 587 5.31 -4.27 -13.87
C LEU A 587 6.81 -3.99 -14.02
N GLU A 588 7.38 -3.20 -13.11
CA GLU A 588 8.82 -2.99 -13.04
C GLU A 588 9.39 -3.79 -11.87
N THR A 589 10.43 -4.56 -12.13
CA THR A 589 11.06 -5.42 -11.12
C THR A 589 12.46 -5.83 -11.56
N THR A 590 13.23 -6.45 -10.66
CA THR A 590 14.51 -7.01 -10.98
C THR A 590 14.49 -8.53 -10.89
N VAL A 591 15.15 -9.19 -11.83
CA VAL A 591 15.37 -10.64 -11.82
C VAL A 591 16.86 -10.93 -11.80
N THR A 592 17.27 -11.90 -11.00
CA THR A 592 18.67 -12.36 -10.90
C THR A 592 18.72 -13.86 -11.12
N THR A 593 19.79 -14.34 -11.76
CA THR A 593 20.10 -15.77 -11.91
C THR A 593 21.59 -16.01 -11.76
N LEU A 594 21.97 -17.18 -11.29
CA LEU A 594 23.36 -17.66 -11.28
C LEU A 594 23.69 -18.49 -12.54
N SER A 595 22.68 -18.78 -13.36
CA SER A 595 22.83 -19.58 -14.58
C SER A 595 23.22 -18.74 -15.76
N THR A 596 24.11 -19.28 -16.61
CA THR A 596 24.53 -18.68 -17.89
C THR A 596 23.88 -19.39 -19.08
N GLY A 597 23.72 -18.71 -20.19
CA GLY A 597 23.14 -19.27 -21.41
C GLY A 597 21.93 -18.51 -21.93
N ASN A 598 21.15 -19.17 -22.78
CA ASN A 598 19.97 -18.60 -23.41
C ASN A 598 18.72 -18.91 -22.59
N PHE A 599 17.96 -17.88 -22.28
CA PHE A 599 16.73 -17.98 -21.51
C PHE A 599 15.62 -17.16 -22.17
N LYS A 600 14.39 -17.46 -21.79
CA LYS A 600 13.24 -16.61 -22.09
C LYS A 600 12.89 -15.79 -20.87
N LEU A 601 12.80 -14.49 -21.03
CA LEU A 601 12.26 -13.57 -20.06
C LEU A 601 10.74 -13.51 -20.25
N ALA A 602 9.98 -13.78 -19.18
CA ALA A 602 8.52 -13.89 -19.23
C ALA A 602 7.90 -13.38 -17.92
N VAL A 603 6.66 -12.93 -18.00
CA VAL A 603 5.81 -12.63 -16.85
C VAL A 603 5.05 -13.88 -16.47
N LEU A 604 5.01 -14.20 -15.18
CA LEU A 604 4.29 -15.35 -14.63
C LEU A 604 3.24 -14.91 -13.60
N ARG A 605 2.12 -15.60 -13.56
CA ARG A 605 1.21 -15.57 -12.42
C ARG A 605 1.87 -16.28 -11.24
N VAL A 606 1.84 -15.68 -10.05
CA VAL A 606 2.50 -16.29 -8.88
C VAL A 606 1.70 -17.46 -8.34
N ALA A 607 0.40 -17.46 -8.54
CA ALA A 607 -0.50 -18.51 -8.04
C ALA A 607 -0.11 -19.92 -8.52
N ASP A 608 0.22 -20.07 -9.79
CA ASP A 608 0.49 -21.36 -10.44
C ASP A 608 1.77 -21.37 -11.30
N TYR A 609 2.47 -20.25 -11.36
CA TYR A 609 3.61 -20.00 -12.24
C TYR A 609 3.31 -20.16 -13.73
N SER A 610 2.04 -20.06 -14.14
CA SER A 610 1.67 -20.03 -15.55
C SER A 610 2.19 -18.74 -16.21
N VAL A 611 2.63 -18.89 -17.46
CA VAL A 611 3.13 -17.75 -18.25
C VAL A 611 1.95 -16.89 -18.69
N VAL A 612 2.02 -15.58 -18.41
CA VAL A 612 1.09 -14.60 -18.96
C VAL A 612 1.31 -14.53 -20.48
N SER A 613 0.22 -14.59 -21.23
CA SER A 613 0.26 -14.57 -22.71
C SER A 613 0.91 -13.29 -23.24
N GLY A 614 1.36 -13.30 -24.51
CA GLY A 614 1.90 -12.13 -25.20
C GLY A 614 3.41 -12.16 -25.34
N VAL A 615 4.05 -11.00 -25.19
CA VAL A 615 5.49 -10.81 -25.46
C VAL A 615 6.34 -11.56 -24.44
N GLN A 616 7.26 -12.35 -24.94
CA GLN A 616 8.38 -12.95 -24.20
C GLN A 616 9.65 -12.58 -24.94
N GLU A 617 10.75 -12.36 -24.25
CA GLU A 617 12.01 -11.98 -24.84
C GLU A 617 13.09 -13.04 -24.65
N SER A 618 13.87 -13.29 -25.72
CA SER A 618 15.02 -14.20 -25.63
C SER A 618 16.25 -13.40 -25.21
N VAL A 619 16.83 -13.77 -24.06
CA VAL A 619 18.01 -13.11 -23.51
C VAL A 619 19.15 -14.09 -23.36
N THR A 620 20.39 -13.60 -23.57
CA THR A 620 21.60 -14.40 -23.32
C THR A 620 22.29 -13.87 -22.07
N ILE A 621 22.31 -14.69 -21.04
CA ILE A 621 22.98 -14.35 -19.78
C ILE A 621 24.44 -14.78 -19.88
N GLY A 622 25.35 -13.81 -19.81
CA GLY A 622 26.80 -14.01 -19.81
C GLY A 622 27.30 -14.52 -18.46
N ALA A 623 28.60 -14.82 -18.41
CA ALA A 623 29.26 -15.22 -17.17
C ALA A 623 29.21 -14.11 -16.12
N THR A 624 29.33 -14.51 -14.86
CA THR A 624 29.48 -13.56 -13.73
C THR A 624 30.64 -12.62 -14.06
N PRO A 625 30.44 -11.30 -14.04
CA PRO A 625 31.51 -10.34 -14.31
C PRO A 625 32.63 -10.50 -13.30
N ALA A 626 33.84 -10.14 -13.70
CA ALA A 626 34.96 -10.01 -12.77
C ALA A 626 34.59 -9.03 -11.65
N ASP A 627 35.38 -9.03 -10.57
CA ASP A 627 35.17 -8.13 -9.45
C ASP A 627 34.95 -6.69 -9.90
N ILE A 628 33.96 -6.07 -9.30
CA ILE A 628 33.62 -4.68 -9.55
C ILE A 628 34.75 -3.82 -8.97
N ASN A 629 35.15 -2.80 -9.74
CA ASN A 629 36.15 -1.83 -9.31
C ASN A 629 35.64 -0.42 -9.64
N MET A 630 34.78 0.07 -8.76
CA MET A 630 34.16 1.38 -8.90
C MET A 630 34.91 2.42 -8.05
N SER A 631 35.02 3.62 -8.57
CA SER A 631 35.58 4.77 -7.87
C SER A 631 34.76 6.03 -8.17
N ILE A 632 34.66 6.90 -7.18
CA ILE A 632 34.03 8.21 -7.31
C ILE A 632 35.02 9.15 -7.99
N VAL A 633 34.62 9.74 -9.11
CA VAL A 633 35.48 10.61 -9.93
C VAL A 633 35.06 12.07 -9.91
N SER A 634 33.88 12.38 -9.41
CA SER A 634 33.47 13.74 -9.11
C SER A 634 32.99 13.84 -7.66
N PRO A 635 33.17 14.98 -7.01
CA PRO A 635 32.57 15.19 -5.70
C PRO A 635 31.07 14.97 -5.76
N LEU A 636 30.48 14.45 -4.67
CA LEU A 636 29.03 14.42 -4.51
C LEU A 636 28.54 15.87 -4.53
N LYS A 637 27.68 16.19 -5.46
CA LYS A 637 26.94 17.44 -5.42
C LYS A 637 25.70 17.18 -4.59
N LEU A 638 25.64 17.79 -3.43
CA LEU A 638 24.39 17.88 -2.69
C LEU A 638 23.60 19.02 -3.32
N THR A 639 22.42 18.69 -3.82
CA THR A 639 21.42 19.66 -4.24
C THR A 639 20.46 19.78 -3.09
N GLY A 640 20.46 20.89 -2.43
CA GLY A 640 19.75 21.10 -1.18
C GLY A 640 20.78 21.42 -0.11
N SER A 641 20.47 22.41 0.67
CA SER A 641 21.44 22.99 1.57
C SER A 641 21.90 21.98 2.59
N VAL A 642 23.06 22.24 3.06
CA VAL A 642 23.60 21.89 4.33
C VAL A 642 22.72 22.47 5.45
N ILE A 643 21.41 22.29 5.38
CA ILE A 643 20.44 22.70 6.36
C ILE A 643 19.94 21.42 7.05
N PRO A 644 19.45 21.48 8.29
CA PRO A 644 18.73 20.40 8.91
C PRO A 644 17.38 20.22 8.22
N THR A 645 17.42 19.99 6.91
CA THR A 645 16.28 19.58 6.14
C THR A 645 16.25 18.06 6.11
N THR A 646 15.07 17.56 6.07
CA THR A 646 14.75 16.15 6.02
C THR A 646 15.16 15.47 4.72
N HIS A 647 15.65 16.23 3.72
CA HIS A 647 15.86 15.72 2.38
C HIS A 647 17.09 16.31 1.71
N LEU A 648 18.05 15.43 1.38
CA LEU A 648 19.26 15.76 0.65
C LEU A 648 19.25 15.05 -0.70
N GLU A 649 19.23 15.81 -1.78
CA GLU A 649 19.48 15.26 -3.10
C GLU A 649 20.99 15.26 -3.36
N GLY A 650 21.49 14.13 -3.85
CA GLY A 650 22.90 13.99 -4.16
C GLY A 650 23.13 13.34 -5.51
N ALA A 651 24.13 13.80 -6.23
CA ALA A 651 24.61 13.19 -7.47
C ALA A 651 26.12 13.09 -7.48
N THR A 652 26.65 11.97 -7.94
CA THR A 652 28.10 11.78 -8.13
C THR A 652 28.38 11.00 -9.39
N THR A 653 29.53 11.25 -10.02
CA THR A 653 29.99 10.45 -11.15
C THR A 653 30.83 9.30 -10.66
N ILE A 654 30.48 8.09 -11.05
CA ILE A 654 31.19 6.86 -10.75
C ILE A 654 31.85 6.32 -12.00
N SER A 655 33.13 5.95 -11.89
CA SER A 655 33.89 5.22 -12.90
C SER A 655 34.01 3.76 -12.51
N ASN A 656 33.78 2.86 -13.44
CA ASN A 656 33.96 1.41 -13.24
C ASN A 656 35.10 0.88 -14.08
N ASN A 657 36.18 0.43 -13.46
CA ASN A 657 37.34 -0.19 -14.11
C ASN A 657 37.35 -1.74 -14.03
N GLY A 658 36.39 -2.31 -13.29
CA GLY A 658 36.21 -3.74 -13.08
C GLY A 658 35.16 -4.39 -13.98
N GLY A 659 34.53 -5.44 -13.51
CA GLY A 659 33.42 -6.11 -14.16
C GLY A 659 32.18 -5.19 -14.26
N ALA A 660 31.26 -5.50 -15.17
CA ALA A 660 30.05 -4.71 -15.33
C ALA A 660 29.21 -4.71 -14.02
N PHE A 661 28.80 -3.52 -13.59
CA PHE A 661 27.85 -3.33 -12.51
C PHE A 661 26.44 -3.20 -13.05
N ALA A 662 25.48 -3.81 -12.39
CA ALA A 662 24.07 -3.57 -12.57
C ALA A 662 23.40 -3.65 -11.20
N GLY A 663 22.63 -2.63 -10.83
CA GLY A 663 21.99 -2.57 -9.53
C GLY A 663 21.86 -1.14 -9.04
N ARG A 664 21.69 -1.04 -7.75
CA ARG A 664 21.57 0.23 -7.07
C ARG A 664 22.68 0.32 -6.02
N LEU A 665 23.29 1.46 -5.89
CA LEU A 665 24.27 1.72 -4.86
C LEU A 665 23.57 2.14 -3.57
N GLU A 666 24.14 1.75 -2.46
CA GLU A 666 23.68 2.12 -1.14
C GLU A 666 24.49 3.30 -0.60
N ALA A 667 23.79 4.32 -0.12
CA ALA A 667 24.41 5.47 0.54
C ALA A 667 24.05 5.46 2.03
N PHE A 668 25.05 5.59 2.89
CA PHE A 668 24.88 5.73 4.33
C PHE A 668 25.25 7.13 4.78
N ILE A 669 24.52 7.67 5.75
CA ILE A 669 24.95 8.82 6.53
C ILE A 669 25.44 8.35 7.89
N LEU A 670 26.64 8.76 8.26
CA LEU A 670 27.28 8.48 9.53
C LEU A 670 27.61 9.80 10.21
N ALA A 671 27.47 9.88 11.55
CA ALA A 671 28.05 11.00 12.32
C ALA A 671 29.57 10.86 12.35
N GLU A 672 30.27 11.98 12.34
CA GLU A 672 31.73 12.01 12.41
C GLU A 672 32.24 11.26 13.65
N GLY A 673 33.21 10.37 13.43
CA GLY A 673 33.78 9.53 14.49
C GLY A 673 32.87 8.39 14.98
N SER A 674 31.72 8.19 14.37
CA SER A 674 30.76 7.12 14.68
C SER A 674 30.67 6.10 13.54
N ASN A 675 30.48 4.82 13.90
CA ASN A 675 30.12 3.77 12.95
C ASN A 675 28.61 3.52 12.89
N SER A 676 27.81 4.31 13.62
CA SER A 676 26.37 4.18 13.63
C SER A 676 25.76 4.79 12.36
N ILE A 677 25.00 3.99 11.64
CA ILE A 677 24.26 4.44 10.45
C ILE A 677 23.06 5.24 10.93
N LEU A 678 23.00 6.52 10.56
CA LEU A 678 21.89 7.42 10.88
C LEU A 678 20.80 7.38 9.81
N SER A 679 21.20 7.23 8.55
CA SER A 679 20.30 7.09 7.42
C SER A 679 20.89 6.17 6.37
N ARG A 680 20.02 5.48 5.64
CA ARG A 680 20.39 4.56 4.56
C ARG A 680 19.44 4.78 3.40
N VAL A 681 19.98 4.98 2.20
CA VAL A 681 19.22 5.07 0.97
C VAL A 681 19.92 4.35 -0.17
N PHE A 682 19.18 4.12 -1.22
CA PHE A 682 19.70 3.50 -2.44
C PHE A 682 19.59 4.46 -3.61
N SER A 683 20.51 4.36 -4.57
CA SER A 683 20.43 5.09 -5.82
C SER A 683 19.25 4.62 -6.70
N GLU A 684 18.97 5.33 -7.76
CA GLU A 684 18.28 4.76 -8.91
C GLU A 684 18.99 3.49 -9.41
N PHE A 685 18.30 2.61 -10.14
CA PHE A 685 18.93 1.45 -10.77
C PHE A 685 19.85 1.92 -11.89
N VAL A 686 21.11 1.53 -11.84
CA VAL A 686 22.10 1.89 -12.83
C VAL A 686 22.86 0.69 -13.35
N THR A 687 23.26 0.77 -14.61
CA THR A 687 24.24 -0.15 -15.22
C THR A 687 25.50 0.64 -15.53
N ILE A 688 26.68 0.15 -15.13
CA ILE A 688 27.97 0.78 -15.37
C ILE A 688 28.93 -0.29 -15.93
N LYS A 689 29.16 -0.25 -17.23
CA LYS A 689 30.06 -1.19 -17.91
C LYS A 689 31.52 -0.90 -17.58
N LYS A 690 32.38 -1.87 -17.89
CA LYS A 690 33.84 -1.68 -17.72
C LYS A 690 34.33 -0.49 -18.56
N GLY A 691 35.04 0.44 -17.91
CA GLY A 691 35.56 1.65 -18.53
C GLY A 691 34.53 2.80 -18.64
N GLU A 692 33.28 2.56 -18.25
CA GLU A 692 32.21 3.56 -18.29
C GLU A 692 32.30 4.50 -17.07
N ARG A 693 31.85 5.75 -17.30
CA ARG A 693 31.58 6.74 -16.25
C ARG A 693 30.11 7.10 -16.29
N LYS A 694 29.45 7.09 -15.14
CA LYS A 694 28.03 7.38 -15.06
C LYS A 694 27.69 8.24 -13.86
N GLU A 695 26.84 9.22 -14.05
CA GLU A 695 26.23 9.96 -12.95
C GLU A 695 25.22 9.06 -12.24
N VAL A 696 25.31 9.04 -10.93
CA VAL A 696 24.41 8.28 -10.05
C VAL A 696 23.77 9.24 -9.08
N LYS A 697 22.46 9.21 -9.00
CA LYS A 697 21.64 10.08 -8.16
C LYS A 697 21.13 9.35 -6.93
N PHE A 698 21.03 10.08 -5.83
CA PHE A 698 20.53 9.62 -4.55
C PHE A 698 19.56 10.64 -3.98
N ASN A 699 18.54 10.15 -3.31
CA ASN A 699 17.68 10.93 -2.45
C ASN A 699 17.84 10.43 -1.04
N ILE A 700 18.33 11.27 -0.17
CA ILE A 700 18.67 10.91 1.19
C ILE A 700 17.69 11.63 2.12
N SER A 701 16.84 10.86 2.80
CA SER A 701 16.09 11.37 3.94
C SER A 701 16.97 11.33 5.18
N PHE A 702 17.11 12.46 5.87
CA PHE A 702 18.01 12.62 7.00
C PHE A 702 17.35 13.40 8.14
N THR A 703 16.63 12.68 9.00
CA THR A 703 15.78 13.23 10.05
C THR A 703 16.47 13.44 11.41
N ARG A 704 17.72 13.02 11.55
CA ARG A 704 18.45 13.04 12.83
C ARG A 704 19.68 13.96 12.81
N GLY A 705 19.67 14.95 11.93
CA GLY A 705 20.76 15.89 11.83
C GLY A 705 20.70 16.98 12.91
N GLU A 706 21.85 17.31 13.48
CA GLU A 706 22.00 18.40 14.44
C GLU A 706 22.84 19.51 13.80
N VAL A 707 22.41 20.74 13.94
CA VAL A 707 23.14 21.92 13.44
C VAL A 707 24.53 22.00 14.08
N GLY A 708 25.53 22.21 13.25
CA GLY A 708 26.95 22.26 13.68
C GLY A 708 27.64 20.90 13.76
N GLN A 709 26.93 19.82 13.63
CA GLN A 709 27.46 18.45 13.57
C GLN A 709 27.96 18.12 12.17
N THR A 710 29.13 17.47 12.07
CA THR A 710 29.66 16.93 10.79
C THR A 710 29.20 15.50 10.58
N TYR A 711 28.84 15.20 9.35
CA TYR A 711 28.38 13.91 8.88
C TYR A 711 29.18 13.45 7.67
N SER A 712 29.23 12.12 7.47
CA SER A 712 29.91 11.52 6.32
C SER A 712 28.91 10.71 5.50
N ILE A 713 28.93 10.87 4.18
CA ILE A 713 28.19 10.00 3.25
C ILE A 713 29.17 8.99 2.67
N VAL A 714 28.81 7.72 2.76
CA VAL A 714 29.57 6.58 2.26
C VAL A 714 28.76 5.80 1.27
N LEU A 715 29.32 5.48 0.11
CA LEU A 715 28.67 4.66 -0.91
C LEU A 715 29.17 3.22 -0.84
N ARG A 716 28.26 2.25 -1.01
CA ARG A 716 28.55 0.82 -0.99
C ARG A 716 27.80 0.10 -2.11
N ASP A 717 28.44 -0.94 -2.67
CA ASP A 717 27.75 -1.97 -3.46
C ASP A 717 27.07 -2.97 -2.51
N PRO A 718 25.73 -3.03 -2.46
CA PRO A 718 25.01 -3.90 -1.53
C PRO A 718 25.19 -5.40 -1.86
N HIS A 719 25.60 -5.74 -3.07
CA HIS A 719 25.84 -7.13 -3.48
C HIS A 719 27.22 -7.65 -3.06
N ASN A 720 28.08 -6.76 -2.60
CA ASN A 720 29.42 -7.16 -2.18
C ASN A 720 29.45 -7.48 -0.68
N THR A 721 29.41 -8.77 -0.34
CA THR A 721 29.44 -9.27 1.03
C THR A 721 30.78 -9.05 1.75
N SER A 722 31.87 -8.76 1.01
CA SER A 722 33.19 -8.50 1.58
C SER A 722 33.42 -7.06 2.07
N GLY A 723 32.37 -6.24 2.07
CA GLY A 723 32.42 -4.88 2.65
C GLY A 723 33.14 -3.86 1.76
N ASN A 724 33.23 -4.09 0.45
CA ASN A 724 33.86 -3.14 -0.44
C ASN A 724 32.95 -1.93 -0.67
N TYR A 725 33.45 -0.80 -0.19
CA TYR A 725 32.88 0.51 -0.47
C TYR A 725 33.26 0.92 -1.90
N VAL A 726 32.44 1.78 -2.49
CA VAL A 726 32.85 2.51 -3.69
C VAL A 726 33.93 3.50 -3.25
N TRP A 727 35.17 3.21 -3.62
CA TRP A 727 36.33 3.98 -3.16
C TRP A 727 36.35 5.35 -3.80
N GLY A 728 36.55 6.35 -2.99
CA GLY A 728 36.61 7.76 -3.29
C GLY A 728 36.53 8.54 -2.00
N ASN A 729 36.58 9.82 -2.09
CA ASN A 729 36.50 10.63 -0.89
C ASN A 729 35.18 10.41 -0.16
N PHE A 730 35.25 10.16 1.14
CA PHE A 730 34.09 10.33 1.99
C PHE A 730 33.62 11.77 1.86
N PHE A 731 32.34 11.97 1.61
CA PHE A 731 31.77 13.30 1.54
C PHE A 731 31.40 13.71 2.94
N ASN A 732 32.17 14.59 3.51
CA ASN A 732 31.87 15.19 4.81
C ASN A 732 31.07 16.47 4.56
N PHE A 733 30.02 16.65 5.33
CA PHE A 733 29.24 17.88 5.34
C PHE A 733 28.84 18.22 6.78
N THR A 734 28.74 19.51 7.08
CA THR A 734 28.30 19.97 8.40
C THR A 734 26.93 20.60 8.25
N LEU A 735 25.95 20.18 9.06
CA LEU A 735 24.67 20.84 9.07
C LEU A 735 24.79 22.26 9.59
N ALA A 736 24.40 23.22 8.76
CA ALA A 736 24.36 24.63 9.15
C ALA A 736 22.93 25.02 9.52
N ALA A 737 22.83 26.10 10.33
CA ALA A 737 21.54 26.75 10.48
C ALA A 737 21.11 27.37 9.13
N PRO A 738 19.81 27.38 8.80
CA PRO A 738 19.33 28.08 7.64
C PRO A 738 19.77 29.54 7.67
N VAL A 739 20.27 30.05 6.55
CA VAL A 739 20.57 31.48 6.35
C VAL A 739 19.37 32.09 5.66
N ARG A 740 18.69 33.01 6.30
CA ARG A 740 17.50 33.62 5.74
C ARG A 740 17.83 34.38 4.44
N GLY A 741 17.19 34.00 3.35
CA GLY A 741 17.39 34.56 2.04
C GLY A 741 18.49 33.90 1.21
N ASP A 742 19.12 32.84 1.69
CA ASP A 742 20.02 31.96 0.94
C ASP A 742 19.21 31.04 0.02
N VAL A 743 18.84 31.55 -1.12
CA VAL A 743 17.97 30.87 -2.09
C VAL A 743 18.74 29.85 -2.92
N ASN A 744 20.01 30.15 -3.21
CA ASN A 744 20.87 29.28 -4.02
C ASN A 744 21.62 28.22 -3.20
N LEU A 745 21.48 28.29 -1.87
CA LEU A 745 22.02 27.35 -0.91
C LEU A 745 23.56 27.31 -0.86
N ASP A 746 24.21 28.43 -1.08
CA ASP A 746 25.67 28.54 -0.98
C ASP A 746 26.18 28.94 0.44
N GLY A 747 25.24 29.15 1.35
CA GLY A 747 25.48 29.48 2.75
C GLY A 747 25.61 30.98 3.04
N VAL A 748 25.36 31.84 2.07
CA VAL A 748 25.44 33.29 2.18
C VAL A 748 24.21 33.90 1.47
N ALA A 749 23.48 34.77 2.13
CA ALA A 749 22.43 35.53 1.46
C ALA A 749 23.02 36.75 0.75
N ASP A 750 23.14 36.71 -0.58
CA ASP A 750 23.75 37.79 -1.39
C ASP A 750 23.01 38.00 -2.73
N VAL A 751 23.64 38.72 -3.67
CA VAL A 751 23.06 39.04 -4.98
C VAL A 751 22.88 37.77 -5.85
N SER A 752 23.60 36.68 -5.57
CA SER A 752 23.46 35.44 -6.29
C SER A 752 22.11 34.76 -6.00
N ASP A 753 21.56 34.93 -4.79
CA ASP A 753 20.24 34.44 -4.38
C ASP A 753 19.13 35.18 -5.11
N VAL A 754 19.25 36.49 -5.21
CA VAL A 754 18.32 37.30 -6.01
C VAL A 754 18.31 36.82 -7.46
N THR A 755 19.50 36.50 -8.00
CA THR A 755 19.65 36.00 -9.37
C THR A 755 19.01 34.61 -9.52
N ALA A 756 19.22 33.73 -8.54
CA ALA A 756 18.61 32.40 -8.50
C ALA A 756 17.08 32.50 -8.44
N LEU A 757 16.57 33.38 -7.59
CA LEU A 757 15.12 33.62 -7.46
C LEU A 757 14.53 34.19 -8.74
N ILE A 758 15.16 35.21 -9.35
CA ILE A 758 14.70 35.79 -10.61
C ILE A 758 14.70 34.73 -11.73
N ASN A 759 15.74 33.91 -11.81
CA ASN A 759 15.80 32.82 -12.79
C ASN A 759 14.68 31.80 -12.56
N TYR A 760 14.36 31.50 -11.33
CA TYR A 760 13.23 30.62 -10.99
C TYR A 760 11.91 31.23 -11.41
N VAL A 761 11.66 32.51 -11.10
CA VAL A 761 10.42 33.21 -11.47
C VAL A 761 10.24 33.31 -12.98
N LEU A 762 11.34 33.44 -13.74
CA LEU A 762 11.29 33.62 -15.19
C LEU A 762 11.24 32.30 -15.97
N SER A 763 11.81 31.24 -15.43
CA SER A 763 12.01 29.98 -16.16
C SER A 763 11.46 28.73 -15.45
N GLY A 764 11.00 28.88 -14.21
CA GLY A 764 10.52 27.76 -13.40
C GLY A 764 11.60 26.75 -12.99
N GLY A 765 12.86 27.03 -13.23
CA GLY A 765 13.97 26.12 -12.91
C GLY A 765 15.27 26.83 -12.57
N GLY A 766 16.07 26.14 -11.75
CA GLY A 766 17.40 26.56 -11.32
C GLY A 766 17.83 25.62 -10.21
N SER A 767 19.06 25.12 -10.24
CA SER A 767 19.56 24.22 -9.18
C SER A 767 20.93 24.72 -8.74
N PRO A 768 21.19 24.78 -7.44
CA PRO A 768 20.32 24.53 -6.30
C PRO A 768 19.36 25.71 -6.03
N PHE A 769 18.20 25.43 -5.38
CA PHE A 769 17.18 26.45 -5.13
C PHE A 769 16.33 26.07 -3.90
N ASP A 770 16.30 26.92 -2.87
CA ASP A 770 15.43 26.75 -1.69
C ASP A 770 14.17 27.58 -1.82
N LYS A 771 13.03 26.89 -1.93
CA LYS A 771 11.72 27.54 -2.07
C LYS A 771 11.27 28.25 -0.78
N THR A 772 11.72 27.78 0.38
CA THR A 772 11.36 28.37 1.67
C THR A 772 12.08 29.71 1.86
N GLU A 773 13.35 29.76 1.52
CA GLU A 773 14.15 30.99 1.57
C GLU A 773 13.84 31.94 0.40
N ALA A 774 13.32 31.36 -0.70
CA ALA A 774 12.86 32.14 -1.86
C ALA A 774 11.53 32.87 -1.64
N ASP A 775 10.61 32.30 -0.87
CA ASP A 775 9.41 32.98 -0.35
C ASP A 775 9.81 33.82 0.89
N PHE A 776 10.62 34.85 0.64
CA PHE A 776 11.25 35.62 1.70
C PHE A 776 10.24 36.46 2.49
N ASN A 777 9.19 36.93 1.86
CA ASN A 777 8.14 37.73 2.49
C ASN A 777 7.09 36.86 3.20
N GLY A 778 7.08 35.53 2.96
CA GLY A 778 6.21 34.55 3.61
C GLY A 778 4.76 34.63 3.14
N ASP A 779 4.49 35.15 1.93
CA ASP A 779 3.15 35.24 1.39
C ASP A 779 2.68 34.00 0.60
N GLY A 780 3.57 33.00 0.48
CA GLY A 780 3.32 31.71 -0.20
C GLY A 780 3.49 31.78 -1.71
N MET A 781 3.96 32.90 -2.25
CA MET A 781 4.30 33.06 -3.67
C MET A 781 5.78 33.39 -3.80
N ILE A 782 6.45 32.75 -4.76
CA ILE A 782 7.82 33.09 -5.10
C ILE A 782 7.78 34.00 -6.33
N ASP A 783 7.92 35.29 -6.10
CA ASP A 783 7.82 36.29 -7.17
C ASP A 783 8.81 37.47 -7.00
N VAL A 784 8.61 38.51 -7.77
CA VAL A 784 9.50 39.68 -7.73
C VAL A 784 9.43 40.48 -6.42
N THR A 785 8.39 40.26 -5.58
CA THR A 785 8.30 40.90 -4.27
C THR A 785 9.31 40.28 -3.28
N ASP A 786 9.55 38.98 -3.38
CA ASP A 786 10.59 38.27 -2.62
C ASP A 786 11.97 38.69 -3.06
N ALA A 787 12.21 38.77 -4.37
CA ALA A 787 13.47 39.28 -4.91
C ALA A 787 13.77 40.68 -4.37
N THR A 788 12.75 41.53 -4.28
CA THR A 788 12.86 42.88 -3.70
C THR A 788 13.17 42.82 -2.21
N ALA A 789 12.56 41.90 -1.49
CA ALA A 789 12.77 41.69 -0.06
C ALA A 789 14.18 41.18 0.26
N ILE A 790 14.70 40.23 -0.53
CA ILE A 790 16.08 39.73 -0.41
C ILE A 790 17.07 40.82 -0.81
N ILE A 791 16.83 41.63 -1.87
CA ILE A 791 17.66 42.77 -2.20
C ILE A 791 17.79 43.74 -1.01
N ASN A 792 16.67 44.01 -0.33
CA ASN A 792 16.71 44.85 0.86
C ASN A 792 17.49 44.25 2.03
N LEU A 793 17.48 42.92 2.19
CA LEU A 793 18.29 42.23 3.17
C LEU A 793 19.78 42.37 2.84
N VAL A 794 20.16 42.18 1.59
CA VAL A 794 21.56 42.21 1.12
C VAL A 794 22.17 43.62 1.14
N LEU A 795 21.32 44.63 0.96
CA LEU A 795 21.78 46.04 0.96
C LEU A 795 21.80 46.71 2.34
N ASN A 796 21.23 46.13 3.35
CA ASN A 796 21.24 46.62 4.75
C ASN A 796 22.20 45.84 5.62
#